data_84c80e776764beb9a723107eb0bd6826
#
_entry.id   84c80e776764beb9a723107eb0bd6826
#
_cell.length_a   1.000
_cell.length_b   1.000
_cell.length_c   1.000
_cell.angle_alpha   90.00
_cell.angle_beta   90.00
_cell.angle_gamma   90.00
#
_symmetry.space_group_name_H-M   'P 1'
#
loop_
_entity.id
_entity.type
_entity.pdbx_description
1 polymer ?
#
loop_
_entity_poly.entity_id
_entity_poly.type
_entity_poly.pdbx_seq_one_letter_code
_entity_poly.pdbx_strand_id
1 'polypeptide(L)'
;MGLFGNLFDSEKRHFHQAEVLADKVLKLEETYAQKSDDDLREVTRQLQEKIQAGASLKDVLPDAFANAREAAKRVLNEFPYRVQVLGGILLHEGDIAEMKTGEGKTLTAVMPIYLHALAGKGAHVVTVNEYLAKRDAEWMGRVYTFLGLTVGCNLHSLSESEKRDAYACDITYTTNSELGFDYLRDNMVMRKEQRVLRGLHYAVLDEVDSILIDEARTPLIISGPGPVLDQQYIQADRFAKSCKRDVDFEIDREDRTVVLTDAGLKKADRAFGIENIYNGEHASIVHYIQNAMRANYLMTRDVEYVVGDDEIILVDQFTGRKMAGREFSDGLHQAIQAKENVGIKQETITLATITYQSFFRLYDLLSGMTGTAKTEEDEFLNTYNMRVYEVPTNRPIARIDEPDLVFKDRHEKYEAIVKHTKELHEKGQPVLIGTLSIGINEALSEMLKKQNIPHHVLNAKNDENEAEIIAKAGQKFAVTVATNMAGRGTDIKLGEGVAQLGGLAVLGSERHEAKRIDNQLRGRSGRQGDPGFSRFYCSMDDDLIVEYHTDESEGMIERFEHDKENINKMRALIDRTQERAEGLHFDTRKNTLEYDDVLMAQRHLIYDQRDKVLDLEDMEPLVYELVKENVSAAIEGYYQIPNKNDAKEKLAQYLNSLGIDGKQYAETIHRGSQEEITDAITDVYHKQTAELPQEELQRMVKFIFLQILDREWIHHVDVMEHLKTSVRLRSYANVKPIDAYREEGFNRFNAMMQNISEQTVSTLLHIQTNNESAM
;
A
#
# COMPACT_ATOMS: atom_id res chain seq x y z
N MET A 1 -5.34 36.95 -4.46
CA MET A 1 -5.86 36.97 -3.06
C MET A 1 -7.29 36.45 -2.89
N GLY A 2 -7.97 35.94 -3.94
CA GLY A 2 -9.40 35.56 -3.84
C GLY A 2 -9.72 34.07 -3.63
N LEU A 3 -8.87 33.15 -4.07
CA LEU A 3 -9.17 31.71 -3.99
C LEU A 3 -8.75 31.10 -2.64
N PHE A 4 -7.58 31.46 -2.12
CA PHE A 4 -7.13 30.96 -0.80
C PHE A 4 -7.96 31.49 0.38
N GLY A 5 -8.46 32.72 0.33
CA GLY A 5 -9.33 33.27 1.38
C GLY A 5 -10.67 32.52 1.51
N ASN A 6 -11.24 32.03 0.42
CA ASN A 6 -12.49 31.27 0.43
C ASN A 6 -12.33 29.83 0.95
N LEU A 7 -11.15 29.22 0.77
CA LEU A 7 -10.87 27.87 1.31
C LEU A 7 -10.76 27.92 2.85
N PHE A 8 -9.97 28.84 3.40
CA PHE A 8 -9.84 29.02 4.86
C PHE A 8 -11.17 29.37 5.55
N ASP A 9 -12.04 30.12 4.89
CA ASP A 9 -13.38 30.41 5.41
C ASP A 9 -14.28 29.17 5.38
N SER A 10 -14.13 28.27 4.40
CA SER A 10 -14.90 27.03 4.33
C SER A 10 -14.47 26.03 5.40
N GLU A 11 -13.18 25.87 5.66
CA GLU A 11 -12.65 24.99 6.70
C GLU A 11 -13.08 25.41 8.11
N LYS A 12 -12.96 26.69 8.41
CA LYS A 12 -13.45 27.23 9.70
C LYS A 12 -14.93 27.04 9.90
N ARG A 13 -15.74 27.18 8.83
CA ARG A 13 -17.19 26.95 8.90
C ARG A 13 -17.50 25.47 9.13
N HIS A 14 -16.79 24.59 8.44
CA HIS A 14 -16.96 23.14 8.60
C HIS A 14 -16.59 22.70 10.03
N PHE A 15 -15.44 23.10 10.52
CA PHE A 15 -15.02 22.84 11.90
C PHE A 15 -16.02 23.39 12.92
N HIS A 16 -16.51 24.62 12.71
CA HIS A 16 -17.54 25.20 13.60
C HIS A 16 -18.87 24.43 13.55
N GLN A 17 -19.26 23.88 12.39
CA GLN A 17 -20.44 23.03 12.30
C GLN A 17 -20.26 21.73 13.10
N ALA A 18 -19.07 21.13 13.05
CA ALA A 18 -18.73 19.97 13.88
C ALA A 18 -18.78 20.30 15.39
N GLU A 19 -18.29 21.49 15.81
CA GLU A 19 -18.40 21.94 17.19
C GLU A 19 -19.86 22.08 17.65
N VAL A 20 -20.70 22.70 16.82
CA VAL A 20 -22.14 22.85 17.13
C VAL A 20 -22.82 21.48 17.26
N LEU A 21 -22.40 20.50 16.42
CA LEU A 21 -22.93 19.15 16.47
C LEU A 21 -22.45 18.43 17.75
N ALA A 22 -21.16 18.59 18.11
CA ALA A 22 -20.63 18.06 19.37
C ALA A 22 -21.40 18.60 20.59
N ASP A 23 -21.70 19.87 20.60
CA ASP A 23 -22.49 20.48 21.70
C ASP A 23 -23.93 19.94 21.76
N LYS A 24 -24.54 19.54 20.62
CA LYS A 24 -25.83 18.83 20.61
C LYS A 24 -25.71 17.43 21.24
N VAL A 25 -24.66 16.68 20.94
CA VAL A 25 -24.39 15.37 21.55
C VAL A 25 -24.26 15.49 23.06
N LEU A 26 -23.49 16.49 23.55
CA LEU A 26 -23.28 16.72 24.99
C LEU A 26 -24.58 17.05 25.74
N LYS A 27 -25.49 17.77 25.11
CA LYS A 27 -26.80 18.09 25.72
C LYS A 27 -27.67 16.85 25.97
N LEU A 28 -27.41 15.74 25.31
CA LEU A 28 -28.14 14.49 25.49
C LEU A 28 -27.62 13.64 26.67
N GLU A 29 -26.51 14.05 27.31
CA GLU A 29 -25.83 13.28 28.36
C GLU A 29 -26.76 12.85 29.48
N GLU A 30 -27.52 13.76 30.07
CA GLU A 30 -28.45 13.45 31.17
C GLU A 30 -29.57 12.50 30.72
N THR A 31 -30.07 12.67 29.49
CA THR A 31 -31.10 11.81 28.91
C THR A 31 -30.65 10.38 28.77
N TYR A 32 -29.42 10.18 28.29
CA TYR A 32 -28.87 8.85 28.09
C TYR A 32 -28.37 8.20 29.38
N ALA A 33 -27.88 9.00 30.34
CA ALA A 33 -27.50 8.52 31.67
C ALA A 33 -28.66 7.90 32.46
N GLN A 34 -29.90 8.32 32.19
CA GLN A 34 -31.11 7.79 32.86
C GLN A 34 -31.67 6.53 32.22
N LYS A 35 -31.22 6.15 31.04
CA LYS A 35 -31.65 4.94 30.33
C LYS A 35 -31.10 3.67 31.01
N SER A 36 -31.87 2.59 31.00
CA SER A 36 -31.37 1.27 31.39
C SER A 36 -30.45 0.69 30.28
N ASP A 37 -29.74 -0.38 30.59
CA ASP A 37 -28.90 -1.07 29.60
C ASP A 37 -29.74 -1.61 28.44
N ASP A 38 -30.93 -2.11 28.71
CA ASP A 38 -31.84 -2.59 27.67
C ASP A 38 -32.41 -1.42 26.82
N ASP A 39 -32.66 -0.26 27.43
CA ASP A 39 -33.06 0.92 26.67
C ASP A 39 -31.96 1.40 25.71
N LEU A 40 -30.66 1.31 26.09
CA LEU A 40 -29.55 1.65 25.21
C LEU A 40 -29.44 0.70 24.00
N ARG A 41 -29.70 -0.60 24.19
CA ARG A 41 -29.80 -1.59 23.10
C ARG A 41 -30.99 -1.32 22.20
N GLU A 42 -32.14 -0.98 22.82
CA GLU A 42 -33.33 -0.62 22.05
C GLU A 42 -33.14 0.64 21.21
N VAL A 43 -32.38 1.64 21.70
CA VAL A 43 -31.98 2.79 20.90
C VAL A 43 -31.21 2.36 19.63
N THR A 44 -30.28 1.40 19.74
CA THR A 44 -29.55 0.86 18.56
C THR A 44 -30.53 0.37 17.51
N ARG A 45 -31.51 -0.47 17.91
CA ARG A 45 -32.51 -1.02 16.99
C ARG A 45 -33.37 0.10 16.35
N GLN A 46 -33.81 1.07 17.15
CA GLN A 46 -34.59 2.22 16.65
C GLN A 46 -33.82 3.09 15.66
N LEU A 47 -32.51 3.28 15.87
CA LEU A 47 -31.65 4.03 14.96
C LEU A 47 -31.45 3.26 13.64
N GLN A 48 -31.26 1.94 13.70
CA GLN A 48 -31.20 1.08 12.51
C GLN A 48 -32.49 1.15 11.70
N GLU A 49 -33.67 1.07 12.35
CA GLU A 49 -34.97 1.21 11.71
C GLU A 49 -35.16 2.58 11.03
N LYS A 50 -34.73 3.67 11.68
CA LYS A 50 -34.77 5.01 11.09
C LYS A 50 -33.92 5.12 9.85
N ILE A 51 -32.70 4.54 9.86
CA ILE A 51 -31.79 4.53 8.70
C ILE A 51 -32.39 3.70 7.56
N GLN A 52 -32.95 2.53 7.86
CA GLN A 52 -33.66 1.70 6.88
C GLN A 52 -34.88 2.40 6.29
N ALA A 53 -35.54 3.25 7.06
CA ALA A 53 -36.66 4.09 6.60
C ALA A 53 -36.22 5.33 5.78
N GLY A 54 -34.90 5.53 5.58
CA GLY A 54 -34.34 6.59 4.73
C GLY A 54 -33.79 7.82 5.49
N ALA A 55 -33.67 7.78 6.82
CA ALA A 55 -32.98 8.84 7.56
C ALA A 55 -31.49 8.82 7.24
N SER A 56 -30.87 10.00 7.09
CA SER A 56 -29.43 10.10 6.89
C SER A 56 -28.66 9.80 8.19
N LEU A 57 -27.41 9.34 8.08
CA LEU A 57 -26.53 9.15 9.25
C LEU A 57 -26.36 10.45 10.04
N LYS A 58 -26.35 11.60 9.37
CA LYS A 58 -26.26 12.93 10.02
C LYS A 58 -27.45 13.25 10.90
N ASP A 59 -28.65 12.80 10.53
CA ASP A 59 -29.87 13.05 11.31
C ASP A 59 -29.86 12.26 12.62
N VAL A 60 -29.32 11.06 12.62
CA VAL A 60 -29.25 10.15 13.77
C VAL A 60 -27.98 10.28 14.60
N LEU A 61 -26.96 11.01 14.10
CA LEU A 61 -25.65 11.14 14.72
C LEU A 61 -25.71 11.59 16.19
N PRO A 62 -26.48 12.63 16.58
CA PRO A 62 -26.48 13.05 17.97
C PRO A 62 -26.91 11.95 18.94
N ASP A 63 -27.96 11.22 18.60
CA ASP A 63 -28.46 10.09 19.40
C ASP A 63 -27.51 8.92 19.40
N ALA A 64 -26.93 8.57 18.25
CA ALA A 64 -25.96 7.49 18.11
C ALA A 64 -24.69 7.77 18.94
N PHE A 65 -24.13 8.98 18.86
CA PHE A 65 -22.94 9.34 19.62
C PHE A 65 -23.23 9.40 21.13
N ALA A 66 -24.38 9.92 21.53
CA ALA A 66 -24.78 9.92 22.94
C ALA A 66 -24.94 8.49 23.50
N ASN A 67 -25.52 7.58 22.71
CA ASN A 67 -25.68 6.16 23.05
C ASN A 67 -24.32 5.46 23.22
N ALA A 68 -23.43 5.59 22.23
CA ALA A 68 -22.09 5.01 22.27
C ALA A 68 -21.24 5.59 23.43
N ARG A 69 -21.36 6.88 23.71
CA ARG A 69 -20.67 7.58 24.78
C ARG A 69 -21.09 7.07 26.17
N GLU A 70 -22.39 6.89 26.41
CA GLU A 70 -22.89 6.33 27.65
C GLU A 70 -22.53 4.85 27.81
N ALA A 71 -22.58 4.08 26.72
CA ALA A 71 -22.14 2.69 26.71
C ALA A 71 -20.65 2.56 27.05
N ALA A 72 -19.78 3.40 26.49
CA ALA A 72 -18.35 3.43 26.81
C ALA A 72 -18.10 3.71 28.30
N LYS A 73 -18.83 4.66 28.87
CA LYS A 73 -18.77 4.95 30.31
C LYS A 73 -19.11 3.72 31.15
N ARG A 74 -20.18 3.00 30.82
CA ARG A 74 -20.62 1.85 31.60
C ARG A 74 -19.70 0.64 31.45
N VAL A 75 -19.25 0.37 30.24
CA VAL A 75 -18.50 -0.84 29.91
C VAL A 75 -17.01 -0.72 30.19
N LEU A 76 -16.43 0.45 29.88
CA LEU A 76 -15.00 0.72 29.98
C LEU A 76 -14.62 1.58 31.19
N ASN A 77 -15.60 2.20 31.83
CA ASN A 77 -15.41 3.28 32.82
C ASN A 77 -14.64 4.49 32.23
N GLU A 78 -14.77 4.71 30.93
CA GLU A 78 -14.19 5.81 30.18
C GLU A 78 -15.30 6.62 29.51
N PHE A 79 -15.33 7.92 29.79
CA PHE A 79 -16.37 8.79 29.26
C PHE A 79 -15.78 9.77 28.26
N PRO A 80 -16.11 9.67 26.95
CA PRO A 80 -15.51 10.51 25.92
C PRO A 80 -15.69 12.02 26.20
N TYR A 81 -14.58 12.75 26.15
CA TYR A 81 -14.57 14.21 26.32
C TYR A 81 -15.14 14.92 25.10
N ARG A 82 -15.47 16.23 25.25
CA ARG A 82 -15.95 17.05 24.14
C ARG A 82 -15.02 17.03 22.92
N VAL A 83 -13.72 17.08 23.15
CA VAL A 83 -12.72 17.03 22.06
C VAL A 83 -12.74 15.69 21.34
N GLN A 84 -13.01 14.59 22.02
CA GLN A 84 -13.13 13.27 21.42
C GLN A 84 -14.44 13.14 20.62
N VAL A 85 -15.55 13.71 21.10
CA VAL A 85 -16.80 13.79 20.33
C VAL A 85 -16.58 14.60 19.04
N LEU A 86 -15.88 15.74 19.13
CA LEU A 86 -15.53 16.55 17.98
C LEU A 86 -14.68 15.76 16.97
N GLY A 87 -13.61 15.07 17.43
CA GLY A 87 -12.79 14.20 16.59
C GLY A 87 -13.61 13.10 15.92
N GLY A 88 -14.55 12.48 16.66
CA GLY A 88 -15.45 11.46 16.09
C GLY A 88 -16.38 12.01 15.00
N ILE A 89 -16.84 13.25 15.10
CA ILE A 89 -17.66 13.91 14.08
C ILE A 89 -16.83 14.13 12.81
N LEU A 90 -15.59 14.61 12.93
CA LEU A 90 -14.69 14.80 11.79
C LEU A 90 -14.41 13.46 11.07
N LEU A 91 -14.21 12.39 11.83
CA LEU A 91 -14.08 11.03 11.26
C LEU A 91 -15.36 10.58 10.53
N HIS A 92 -16.54 10.89 11.05
CA HIS A 92 -17.81 10.60 10.35
C HIS A 92 -17.92 11.36 9.03
N GLU A 93 -17.38 12.56 8.93
CA GLU A 93 -17.45 13.40 7.73
C GLU A 93 -16.39 13.02 6.66
N GLY A 94 -15.52 12.02 6.93
CA GLY A 94 -14.51 11.53 5.99
C GLY A 94 -13.19 12.30 6.05
N ASP A 95 -12.95 12.98 7.16
CA ASP A 95 -11.75 13.79 7.36
C ASP A 95 -10.73 13.09 8.28
N ILE A 96 -9.56 13.68 8.43
CA ILE A 96 -8.52 13.25 9.36
C ILE A 96 -8.60 14.07 10.63
N ALA A 97 -8.82 13.39 11.75
CA ALA A 97 -8.72 13.98 13.08
C ALA A 97 -7.27 13.88 13.58
N GLU A 98 -6.52 15.00 13.51
CA GLU A 98 -5.22 15.06 14.18
C GLU A 98 -5.43 15.28 15.68
N MET A 99 -5.29 14.20 16.44
CA MET A 99 -5.34 14.20 17.89
C MET A 99 -3.98 13.85 18.46
N LYS A 100 -3.42 14.71 19.29
CA LYS A 100 -2.10 14.48 19.88
C LYS A 100 -2.05 13.12 20.60
N THR A 101 -0.88 12.50 20.59
CA THR A 101 -0.69 11.18 21.20
C THR A 101 -1.12 11.18 22.67
N GLY A 102 -1.90 10.19 23.09
CA GLY A 102 -2.43 10.12 24.45
C GLY A 102 -3.77 10.83 24.64
N GLU A 103 -4.37 11.47 23.62
CA GLU A 103 -5.70 12.11 23.70
C GLU A 103 -6.88 11.13 23.50
N GLY A 104 -6.61 9.81 23.41
CA GLY A 104 -7.63 8.77 23.36
C GLY A 104 -8.28 8.59 21.98
N LYS A 105 -7.47 8.56 20.92
CA LYS A 105 -7.93 8.30 19.53
C LYS A 105 -8.80 7.06 19.42
N THR A 106 -8.37 5.94 20.03
CA THR A 106 -9.10 4.66 19.99
C THR A 106 -10.54 4.80 20.55
N LEU A 107 -10.71 5.53 21.64
CA LEU A 107 -12.03 5.81 22.20
C LEU A 107 -12.85 6.79 21.35
N THR A 108 -12.18 7.75 20.71
CA THR A 108 -12.82 8.70 19.77
C THR A 108 -13.46 7.97 18.60
N ALA A 109 -12.77 6.99 18.04
CA ALA A 109 -13.23 6.21 16.90
C ALA A 109 -14.48 5.36 17.18
N VAL A 110 -14.75 5.03 18.44
CA VAL A 110 -15.92 4.22 18.83
C VAL A 110 -17.24 4.82 18.32
N MET A 111 -17.39 6.14 18.41
CA MET A 111 -18.64 6.83 18.08
C MET A 111 -18.96 6.79 16.57
N PRO A 112 -18.05 7.20 15.67
CA PRO A 112 -18.33 7.14 14.23
C PRO A 112 -18.41 5.71 13.71
N ILE A 113 -17.60 4.77 14.23
CA ILE A 113 -17.67 3.36 13.85
C ILE A 113 -19.04 2.78 14.21
N TYR A 114 -19.52 3.02 15.43
CA TYR A 114 -20.88 2.63 15.84
C TYR A 114 -21.94 3.20 14.89
N LEU A 115 -21.88 4.49 14.59
CA LEU A 115 -22.84 5.15 13.69
C LEU A 115 -22.88 4.51 12.30
N HIS A 116 -21.71 4.27 11.69
CA HIS A 116 -21.64 3.66 10.36
C HIS A 116 -22.03 2.18 10.35
N ALA A 117 -21.77 1.46 11.44
CA ALA A 117 -22.19 0.06 11.59
C ALA A 117 -23.72 -0.07 11.61
N LEU A 118 -24.47 0.94 12.09
CA LEU A 118 -25.95 0.94 12.06
C LEU A 118 -26.51 0.83 10.63
N ALA A 119 -25.77 1.20 9.61
CA ALA A 119 -26.20 1.08 8.22
C ALA A 119 -26.22 -0.38 7.71
N GLY A 120 -25.65 -1.33 8.45
CA GLY A 120 -25.62 -2.76 8.11
C GLY A 120 -24.72 -3.11 6.92
N LYS A 121 -23.88 -2.17 6.46
CA LYS A 121 -22.96 -2.34 5.31
C LYS A 121 -21.55 -2.79 5.70
N GLY A 122 -21.23 -2.83 6.99
CA GLY A 122 -19.90 -3.08 7.54
C GLY A 122 -19.07 -1.83 7.72
N ALA A 123 -18.38 -1.76 8.86
CA ALA A 123 -17.41 -0.72 9.15
C ALA A 123 -16.06 -1.37 9.47
N HIS A 124 -14.98 -0.90 8.83
CA HIS A 124 -13.64 -1.43 9.05
C HIS A 124 -12.82 -0.49 9.92
N VAL A 125 -12.12 -1.05 10.89
CA VAL A 125 -11.12 -0.36 11.70
C VAL A 125 -9.76 -0.92 11.33
N VAL A 126 -8.95 -0.08 10.70
CA VAL A 126 -7.69 -0.52 10.09
C VAL A 126 -6.52 0.00 10.92
N THR A 127 -5.65 -0.91 11.33
CA THR A 127 -4.46 -0.61 12.14
C THR A 127 -3.19 -1.05 11.40
N VAL A 128 -2.03 -0.61 11.90
CA VAL A 128 -0.72 -0.91 11.30
C VAL A 128 -0.18 -2.31 11.65
N ASN A 129 -0.74 -3.00 12.62
CA ASN A 129 -0.31 -4.35 12.99
C ASN A 129 -1.40 -5.16 13.69
N GLU A 130 -1.22 -6.49 13.74
CA GLU A 130 -2.19 -7.43 14.31
C GLU A 130 -2.37 -7.27 15.83
N TYR A 131 -1.31 -6.87 16.54
CA TYR A 131 -1.40 -6.64 17.98
C TYR A 131 -2.42 -5.56 18.31
N LEU A 132 -2.36 -4.42 17.60
CA LEU A 132 -3.32 -3.32 17.76
C LEU A 132 -4.71 -3.73 17.32
N ALA A 133 -4.85 -4.42 16.18
CA ALA A 133 -6.14 -4.89 15.70
C ALA A 133 -6.83 -5.79 16.75
N LYS A 134 -6.12 -6.75 17.31
CA LYS A 134 -6.62 -7.67 18.33
C LYS A 134 -6.94 -6.97 19.64
N ARG A 135 -6.01 -6.16 20.15
CA ARG A 135 -6.18 -5.39 21.40
C ARG A 135 -7.43 -4.50 21.33
N ASP A 136 -7.57 -3.75 20.24
CA ASP A 136 -8.64 -2.75 20.12
C ASP A 136 -9.98 -3.43 19.82
N ALA A 137 -10.00 -4.54 19.08
CA ALA A 137 -11.19 -5.38 18.92
C ALA A 137 -11.68 -5.95 20.26
N GLU A 138 -10.78 -6.45 21.10
CA GLU A 138 -11.12 -6.99 22.43
C GLU A 138 -11.57 -5.87 23.40
N TRP A 139 -10.93 -4.70 23.36
CA TRP A 139 -11.20 -3.62 24.28
C TRP A 139 -12.43 -2.81 23.87
N MET A 140 -12.44 -2.21 22.68
CA MET A 140 -13.56 -1.39 22.19
C MET A 140 -14.74 -2.25 21.75
N GLY A 141 -14.51 -3.47 21.29
CA GLY A 141 -15.54 -4.45 20.91
C GLY A 141 -16.57 -4.69 22.01
N ARG A 142 -16.18 -4.56 23.27
CA ARG A 142 -17.08 -4.67 24.42
C ARG A 142 -18.20 -3.62 24.39
N VAL A 143 -17.91 -2.40 23.90
CA VAL A 143 -18.90 -1.32 23.79
C VAL A 143 -19.93 -1.66 22.71
N TYR A 144 -19.47 -2.08 21.55
CA TYR A 144 -20.35 -2.43 20.43
C TYR A 144 -21.22 -3.65 20.75
N THR A 145 -20.62 -4.68 21.34
CA THR A 145 -21.36 -5.89 21.76
C THR A 145 -22.40 -5.56 22.84
N PHE A 146 -22.06 -4.68 23.78
CA PHE A 146 -23.03 -4.19 24.78
C PHE A 146 -24.24 -3.50 24.11
N LEU A 147 -24.01 -2.78 23.03
CA LEU A 147 -25.05 -2.12 22.23
C LEU A 147 -25.77 -3.04 21.23
N GLY A 148 -25.39 -4.32 21.15
CA GLY A 148 -26.06 -5.33 20.32
C GLY A 148 -25.50 -5.48 18.91
N LEU A 149 -24.29 -4.95 18.63
CA LEU A 149 -23.59 -5.13 17.36
C LEU A 149 -22.55 -6.26 17.44
N THR A 150 -22.24 -6.83 16.30
CA THR A 150 -21.23 -7.90 16.14
C THR A 150 -19.87 -7.31 15.79
N VAL A 151 -18.80 -7.94 16.35
CA VAL A 151 -17.41 -7.49 16.14
C VAL A 151 -16.56 -8.65 15.69
N GLY A 152 -15.87 -8.50 14.56
CA GLY A 152 -14.88 -9.43 14.03
C GLY A 152 -13.47 -8.85 14.14
N CYS A 153 -12.48 -9.73 14.20
CA CYS A 153 -11.07 -9.39 14.09
C CYS A 153 -10.42 -10.27 13.03
N ASN A 154 -10.02 -9.67 11.92
CA ASN A 154 -9.36 -10.37 10.83
C ASN A 154 -7.85 -10.31 11.00
N LEU A 155 -7.21 -11.49 11.02
CA LEU A 155 -5.77 -11.70 11.20
C LEU A 155 -5.24 -12.60 10.08
N HIS A 156 -3.94 -12.53 9.84
CA HIS A 156 -3.27 -13.33 8.80
C HIS A 156 -3.44 -14.85 9.00
N SER A 157 -3.46 -15.30 10.25
CA SER A 157 -3.53 -16.73 10.60
C SER A 157 -4.92 -17.37 10.39
N LEU A 158 -5.96 -16.58 10.08
CA LEU A 158 -7.32 -17.09 9.92
C LEU A 158 -7.50 -17.82 8.57
N SER A 159 -8.30 -18.88 8.58
CA SER A 159 -8.80 -19.53 7.36
C SER A 159 -9.79 -18.65 6.60
N GLU A 160 -10.03 -18.93 5.31
CA GLU A 160 -11.00 -18.20 4.49
C GLU A 160 -12.41 -18.16 5.11
N SER A 161 -12.85 -19.24 5.73
CA SER A 161 -14.16 -19.28 6.41
C SER A 161 -14.19 -18.36 7.63
N GLU A 162 -13.15 -18.36 8.46
CA GLU A 162 -13.04 -17.49 9.63
C GLU A 162 -12.92 -16.01 9.23
N LYS A 163 -12.19 -15.71 8.15
CA LYS A 163 -12.13 -14.35 7.58
C LYS A 163 -13.50 -13.89 7.12
N ARG A 164 -14.25 -14.75 6.42
CA ARG A 164 -15.61 -14.44 5.96
C ARG A 164 -16.53 -14.14 7.14
N ASP A 165 -16.45 -14.94 8.20
CA ASP A 165 -17.22 -14.71 9.42
C ASP A 165 -16.83 -13.38 10.10
N ALA A 166 -15.53 -13.04 10.12
CA ALA A 166 -15.06 -11.77 10.66
C ALA A 166 -15.55 -10.56 9.84
N TYR A 167 -15.52 -10.64 8.51
CA TYR A 167 -16.03 -9.56 7.64
C TYR A 167 -17.57 -9.51 7.59
N ALA A 168 -18.26 -10.59 7.94
CA ALA A 168 -19.72 -10.59 8.07
C ALA A 168 -20.23 -9.83 9.30
N CYS A 169 -19.37 -9.56 10.29
CA CYS A 169 -19.72 -8.76 11.46
C CYS A 169 -20.03 -7.30 11.08
N ASP A 170 -20.76 -6.59 11.94
CA ASP A 170 -21.09 -5.17 11.75
C ASP A 170 -19.83 -4.30 11.74
N ILE A 171 -18.83 -4.69 12.53
CA ILE A 171 -17.54 -4.00 12.67
C ILE A 171 -16.43 -5.04 12.56
N THR A 172 -15.43 -4.75 11.71
CA THR A 172 -14.25 -5.62 11.56
C THR A 172 -12.97 -4.84 11.81
N TYR A 173 -12.18 -5.31 12.77
CA TYR A 173 -10.80 -4.86 13.00
C TYR A 173 -9.84 -5.68 12.16
N THR A 174 -8.89 -5.03 11.50
CA THR A 174 -7.91 -5.68 10.62
C THR A 174 -6.66 -4.82 10.44
N THR A 175 -5.63 -5.36 9.80
CA THR A 175 -4.48 -4.57 9.38
C THR A 175 -4.66 -4.06 7.95
N ASN A 176 -3.96 -2.96 7.63
CA ASN A 176 -3.93 -2.39 6.28
C ASN A 176 -3.45 -3.39 5.23
N SER A 177 -2.40 -4.16 5.54
CA SER A 177 -1.84 -5.16 4.65
C SER A 177 -2.80 -6.34 4.43
N GLU A 178 -3.35 -6.93 5.50
CA GLU A 178 -4.23 -8.08 5.36
C GLU A 178 -5.53 -7.75 4.63
N LEU A 179 -6.09 -6.57 4.89
CA LEU A 179 -7.28 -6.08 4.19
C LEU A 179 -7.03 -5.90 2.69
N GLY A 180 -5.88 -5.33 2.31
CA GLY A 180 -5.52 -5.17 0.92
C GLY A 180 -5.19 -6.51 0.22
N PHE A 181 -4.56 -7.46 0.93
CA PHE A 181 -4.33 -8.80 0.40
C PHE A 181 -5.64 -9.59 0.26
N ASP A 182 -6.58 -9.47 1.19
CA ASP A 182 -7.89 -10.09 1.07
C ASP A 182 -8.66 -9.53 -0.13
N TYR A 183 -8.57 -8.22 -0.40
CA TYR A 183 -9.13 -7.61 -1.61
C TYR A 183 -8.52 -8.20 -2.89
N LEU A 184 -7.20 -8.35 -2.95
CA LEU A 184 -6.54 -8.95 -4.12
C LEU A 184 -6.97 -10.42 -4.28
N ARG A 185 -7.00 -11.22 -3.20
CA ARG A 185 -7.44 -12.61 -3.23
C ARG A 185 -8.88 -12.75 -3.69
N ASP A 186 -9.78 -11.91 -3.23
CA ASP A 186 -11.20 -11.91 -3.63
C ASP A 186 -11.40 -11.67 -5.12
N ASN A 187 -10.47 -10.93 -5.74
CA ASN A 187 -10.49 -10.70 -7.19
C ASN A 187 -9.79 -11.79 -8.02
N MET A 188 -9.35 -12.89 -7.37
CA MET A 188 -8.75 -14.05 -8.03
C MET A 188 -9.58 -15.33 -7.86
N VAL A 189 -10.69 -15.29 -7.10
CA VAL A 189 -11.54 -16.47 -6.83
C VAL A 189 -12.33 -16.89 -8.08
N MET A 190 -12.59 -18.17 -8.23
CA MET A 190 -13.37 -18.75 -9.35
C MET A 190 -14.87 -18.91 -9.03
N ARG A 191 -15.27 -18.67 -7.79
CA ARG A 191 -16.67 -18.76 -7.33
C ARG A 191 -16.96 -17.64 -6.33
N LYS A 192 -18.16 -17.06 -6.42
CA LYS A 192 -18.61 -15.97 -5.56
C LYS A 192 -18.52 -16.30 -4.05
N GLU A 193 -18.84 -17.55 -3.69
CA GLU A 193 -18.85 -18.03 -2.30
C GLU A 193 -17.44 -18.08 -1.67
N GLN A 194 -16.39 -18.00 -2.49
CA GLN A 194 -15.01 -17.97 -2.01
C GLN A 194 -14.58 -16.57 -1.52
N ARG A 195 -15.31 -15.52 -1.89
CA ARG A 195 -15.03 -14.16 -1.42
C ARG A 195 -15.20 -14.05 0.08
N VAL A 196 -14.33 -13.30 0.69
CA VAL A 196 -14.36 -13.02 2.13
C VAL A 196 -14.90 -11.63 2.43
N LEU A 197 -14.61 -10.63 1.60
CA LEU A 197 -15.10 -9.25 1.74
C LEU A 197 -16.55 -9.13 1.27
N ARG A 198 -17.34 -8.32 1.95
CA ARG A 198 -18.72 -8.00 1.53
C ARG A 198 -18.88 -6.62 0.91
N GLY A 199 -17.89 -5.74 1.03
CA GLY A 199 -17.90 -4.39 0.47
C GLY A 199 -16.99 -3.44 1.21
N LEU A 200 -16.70 -2.28 0.62
CA LEU A 200 -15.79 -1.26 1.13
C LEU A 200 -16.57 0.03 1.43
N HIS A 201 -17.48 -0.04 2.44
CA HIS A 201 -18.37 1.07 2.74
C HIS A 201 -17.71 2.17 3.56
N TYR A 202 -17.18 1.86 4.75
CA TYR A 202 -16.57 2.82 5.65
C TYR A 202 -15.31 2.26 6.30
N ALA A 203 -14.24 3.03 6.30
CA ALA A 203 -13.04 2.69 7.04
C ALA A 203 -12.51 3.85 7.87
N VAL A 204 -12.08 3.53 9.09
CA VAL A 204 -11.27 4.41 9.95
C VAL A 204 -9.86 3.86 10.01
N LEU A 205 -8.88 4.65 9.55
CA LEU A 205 -7.46 4.29 9.62
C LEU A 205 -6.86 4.84 10.92
N ASP A 206 -6.42 3.96 11.81
CA ASP A 206 -5.61 4.38 12.97
C ASP A 206 -4.14 4.51 12.55
N GLU A 207 -3.49 5.61 12.97
CA GLU A 207 -2.18 6.00 12.49
C GLU A 207 -2.16 6.17 10.95
N VAL A 208 -3.11 6.97 10.45
CA VAL A 208 -3.34 7.18 9.01
C VAL A 208 -2.11 7.65 8.24
N ASP A 209 -1.24 8.44 8.85
CA ASP A 209 0.03 8.89 8.27
C ASP A 209 1.01 7.73 8.05
N SER A 210 1.02 6.72 8.92
CA SER A 210 1.81 5.52 8.66
C SER A 210 1.28 4.74 7.46
N ILE A 211 -0.03 4.52 7.41
CA ILE A 211 -0.65 3.68 6.39
C ILE A 211 -0.61 4.36 5.02
N LEU A 212 -1.01 5.63 4.95
CA LEU A 212 -1.21 6.32 3.67
C LEU A 212 0.02 7.11 3.18
N ILE A 213 1.02 7.32 4.02
CA ILE A 213 2.24 8.04 3.66
C ILE A 213 3.46 7.12 3.74
N ASP A 214 3.77 6.51 4.91
CA ASP A 214 4.98 5.70 5.07
C ASP A 214 4.94 4.41 4.27
N GLU A 215 3.89 3.61 4.44
CA GLU A 215 3.74 2.31 3.78
C GLU A 215 3.30 2.45 2.32
N ALA A 216 2.77 3.62 1.93
CA ALA A 216 2.32 3.88 0.56
C ALA A 216 3.46 4.06 -0.46
N ARG A 217 4.72 3.85 -0.09
CA ARG A 217 5.88 3.83 -0.99
C ARG A 217 5.95 2.56 -1.83
N THR A 218 5.42 1.45 -1.34
CA THR A 218 5.45 0.14 -2.02
C THR A 218 4.03 -0.41 -2.19
N PRO A 219 3.71 -1.02 -3.35
CA PRO A 219 2.41 -1.65 -3.56
C PRO A 219 2.31 -2.97 -2.79
N LEU A 220 1.08 -3.43 -2.60
CA LEU A 220 0.79 -4.80 -2.21
C LEU A 220 0.92 -5.70 -3.45
N ILE A 221 1.64 -6.81 -3.34
CA ILE A 221 1.92 -7.72 -4.45
C ILE A 221 1.65 -9.15 -4.01
N ILE A 222 0.84 -9.86 -4.78
CA ILE A 222 0.73 -11.32 -4.71
C ILE A 222 1.57 -11.88 -5.86
N SER A 223 2.59 -12.67 -5.52
CA SER A 223 3.48 -13.30 -6.50
C SER A 223 3.20 -14.80 -6.61
N GLY A 224 3.45 -15.36 -7.77
CA GLY A 224 3.38 -16.77 -8.03
C GLY A 224 4.51 -17.25 -8.95
N PRO A 225 4.63 -18.56 -9.19
CA PRO A 225 5.65 -19.09 -10.08
C PRO A 225 5.39 -18.64 -11.52
N GLY A 226 6.38 -18.04 -12.14
CA GLY A 226 6.37 -17.64 -13.54
C GLY A 226 6.75 -18.79 -14.49
N PRO A 227 6.88 -18.51 -15.78
CA PRO A 227 7.36 -19.48 -16.76
C PRO A 227 8.83 -19.84 -16.49
N VAL A 228 9.23 -21.04 -16.92
CA VAL A 228 10.65 -21.45 -16.89
C VAL A 228 11.33 -20.84 -18.11
N LEU A 229 12.17 -19.84 -17.93
CA LEU A 229 12.80 -19.04 -18.99
C LEU A 229 14.32 -19.15 -19.00
N ASP A 230 14.88 -20.29 -18.59
CA ASP A 230 16.32 -20.52 -18.46
C ASP A 230 17.09 -20.18 -19.73
N GLN A 231 16.54 -20.51 -20.91
CA GLN A 231 17.22 -20.29 -22.21
C GLN A 231 17.37 -18.80 -22.53
N GLN A 232 16.38 -17.97 -22.17
CA GLN A 232 16.43 -16.52 -22.40
C GLN A 232 17.51 -15.86 -21.55
N TYR A 233 17.61 -16.21 -20.27
CA TYR A 233 18.66 -15.72 -19.39
C TYR A 233 20.06 -16.18 -19.84
N ILE A 234 20.22 -17.44 -20.26
CA ILE A 234 21.49 -17.96 -20.80
C ILE A 234 21.84 -17.24 -22.10
N GLN A 235 20.90 -16.99 -23.00
CA GLN A 235 21.13 -16.25 -24.23
C GLN A 235 21.55 -14.80 -23.95
N ALA A 236 20.88 -14.13 -23.05
CA ALA A 236 21.19 -12.76 -22.65
C ALA A 236 22.58 -12.67 -21.96
N ASP A 237 22.93 -13.63 -21.11
CA ASP A 237 24.27 -13.71 -20.51
C ASP A 237 25.37 -13.88 -21.57
N ARG A 238 25.16 -14.78 -22.54
CA ARG A 238 26.12 -14.95 -23.67
C ARG A 238 26.25 -13.67 -24.47
N PHE A 239 25.15 -12.96 -24.72
CA PHE A 239 25.20 -11.66 -25.40
C PHE A 239 25.98 -10.66 -24.56
N ALA A 240 25.69 -10.49 -23.26
CA ALA A 240 26.41 -9.58 -22.39
C ALA A 240 27.92 -9.87 -22.38
N LYS A 241 28.32 -11.11 -22.19
CA LYS A 241 29.75 -11.54 -22.23
C LYS A 241 30.42 -11.27 -23.58
N SER A 242 29.66 -11.17 -24.67
CA SER A 242 30.19 -10.85 -26.00
C SER A 242 30.42 -9.34 -26.20
N CYS A 243 29.84 -8.48 -25.38
CA CYS A 243 29.89 -7.03 -25.52
C CYS A 243 31.21 -6.44 -25.03
N LYS A 244 31.67 -5.40 -25.71
CA LYS A 244 32.92 -4.68 -25.39
C LYS A 244 32.59 -3.32 -24.82
N ARG A 245 33.14 -3.03 -23.62
CA ARG A 245 33.02 -1.72 -22.98
C ARG A 245 33.54 -0.60 -23.89
N ASP A 246 32.88 0.57 -23.79
CA ASP A 246 33.16 1.79 -24.56
C ASP A 246 33.02 1.64 -26.09
N VAL A 247 32.51 0.48 -26.58
CA VAL A 247 32.13 0.20 -27.96
C VAL A 247 30.66 -0.19 -28.05
N ASP A 248 30.28 -1.27 -27.35
CA ASP A 248 28.93 -1.83 -27.38
C ASP A 248 28.07 -1.29 -26.24
N PHE A 249 28.69 -0.83 -25.15
CA PHE A 249 28.00 -0.25 -23.99
C PHE A 249 28.87 0.71 -23.18
N GLU A 250 28.20 1.59 -22.42
CA GLU A 250 28.81 2.51 -21.46
C GLU A 250 28.27 2.23 -20.06
N ILE A 251 29.09 2.48 -19.02
CA ILE A 251 28.69 2.34 -17.62
C ILE A 251 28.57 3.75 -17.03
N ASP A 252 27.37 4.11 -16.62
CA ASP A 252 27.17 5.25 -15.75
C ASP A 252 27.41 4.81 -14.30
N ARG A 253 28.41 5.40 -13.66
CA ARG A 253 28.81 5.06 -12.28
C ARG A 253 27.97 5.80 -11.23
N GLU A 254 27.43 6.97 -11.56
CA GLU A 254 26.61 7.76 -10.65
C GLU A 254 25.23 7.11 -10.49
N ASP A 255 24.61 6.74 -11.60
CA ASP A 255 23.30 6.07 -11.63
C ASP A 255 23.39 4.53 -11.52
N ARG A 256 24.59 3.96 -11.43
CA ARG A 256 24.81 2.49 -11.42
C ARG A 256 24.05 1.77 -12.53
N THR A 257 24.07 2.31 -13.75
CA THR A 257 23.39 1.77 -14.92
C THR A 257 24.37 1.37 -16.02
N VAL A 258 23.96 0.44 -16.89
CA VAL A 258 24.68 0.05 -18.11
C VAL A 258 23.80 0.37 -19.30
N VAL A 259 24.29 1.19 -20.21
CA VAL A 259 23.54 1.64 -21.39
C VAL A 259 24.21 1.10 -22.64
N LEU A 260 23.44 0.46 -23.54
CA LEU A 260 23.92 0.01 -24.83
C LEU A 260 24.09 1.20 -25.78
N THR A 261 25.22 1.23 -26.51
CA THR A 261 25.44 2.17 -27.61
C THR A 261 24.67 1.72 -28.87
N ASP A 262 24.61 2.58 -29.89
CA ASP A 262 24.03 2.23 -31.19
C ASP A 262 24.67 0.97 -31.79
N ALA A 263 25.95 0.75 -31.54
CA ALA A 263 26.66 -0.46 -31.98
C ALA A 263 26.20 -1.70 -31.21
N GLY A 264 26.01 -1.54 -29.88
CA GLY A 264 25.47 -2.58 -28.99
C GLY A 264 24.05 -2.95 -29.34
N LEU A 265 23.19 -1.98 -29.65
CA LEU A 265 21.82 -2.21 -30.08
C LEU A 265 21.72 -3.04 -31.36
N LYS A 266 22.47 -2.64 -32.40
CA LYS A 266 22.55 -3.42 -33.66
C LYS A 266 23.11 -4.85 -33.47
N LYS A 267 23.96 -5.03 -32.48
CA LYS A 267 24.47 -6.32 -32.09
C LYS A 267 23.42 -7.16 -31.37
N ALA A 268 22.61 -6.52 -30.51
CA ALA A 268 21.49 -7.18 -29.84
C ALA A 268 20.41 -7.62 -30.86
N ASP A 269 20.03 -6.75 -31.80
CA ASP A 269 19.08 -7.08 -32.88
C ASP A 269 19.51 -8.37 -33.64
N ARG A 270 20.80 -8.48 -33.97
CA ARG A 270 21.33 -9.66 -34.63
C ARG A 270 21.39 -10.91 -33.74
N ALA A 271 21.73 -10.73 -32.46
CA ALA A 271 21.88 -11.84 -31.52
C ALA A 271 20.53 -12.48 -31.17
N PHE A 272 19.45 -11.68 -31.18
CA PHE A 272 18.10 -12.13 -30.88
C PHE A 272 17.20 -12.31 -32.12
N GLY A 273 17.72 -11.98 -33.33
CA GLY A 273 16.98 -12.15 -34.58
C GLY A 273 15.80 -11.23 -34.78
N ILE A 274 15.88 -10.01 -34.26
CA ILE A 274 14.85 -8.99 -34.28
C ILE A 274 15.29 -7.77 -35.11
N GLU A 275 14.34 -7.00 -35.65
CA GLU A 275 14.68 -5.83 -36.48
C GLU A 275 14.97 -4.58 -35.68
N ASN A 276 14.28 -4.42 -34.51
CA ASN A 276 14.45 -3.27 -33.62
C ASN A 276 14.09 -3.69 -32.19
N ILE A 277 15.08 -3.71 -31.32
CA ILE A 277 14.92 -4.09 -29.91
C ILE A 277 13.97 -3.15 -29.12
N TYR A 278 13.84 -1.90 -29.56
CA TYR A 278 12.94 -0.94 -28.91
C TYR A 278 11.50 -0.98 -29.47
N ASN A 279 11.20 -1.90 -30.39
CA ASN A 279 9.80 -2.17 -30.69
C ASN A 279 9.12 -2.76 -29.45
N GLY A 280 7.95 -2.21 -29.08
CA GLY A 280 7.25 -2.60 -27.85
C GLY A 280 7.01 -4.10 -27.69
N GLU A 281 6.92 -4.85 -28.78
CA GLU A 281 6.79 -6.32 -28.79
C GLU A 281 8.01 -7.06 -28.19
N HIS A 282 9.16 -6.38 -28.09
CA HIS A 282 10.41 -6.97 -27.60
C HIS A 282 10.81 -6.52 -26.19
N ALA A 283 9.87 -5.94 -25.42
CA ALA A 283 10.14 -5.43 -24.07
C ALA A 283 10.75 -6.48 -23.14
N SER A 284 10.31 -7.74 -23.22
CA SER A 284 10.87 -8.84 -22.43
C SER A 284 12.35 -9.11 -22.78
N ILE A 285 12.71 -9.07 -24.05
CA ILE A 285 14.10 -9.27 -24.49
C ILE A 285 14.99 -8.14 -23.98
N VAL A 286 14.51 -6.91 -24.05
CA VAL A 286 15.20 -5.74 -23.46
C VAL A 286 15.48 -5.97 -21.98
N HIS A 287 14.50 -6.44 -21.24
CA HIS A 287 14.60 -6.74 -19.81
C HIS A 287 15.69 -7.78 -19.52
N TYR A 288 15.71 -8.93 -20.22
CA TYR A 288 16.75 -9.94 -20.04
C TYR A 288 18.15 -9.42 -20.38
N ILE A 289 18.29 -8.64 -21.45
CA ILE A 289 19.57 -8.04 -21.82
C ILE A 289 20.04 -7.06 -20.73
N GLN A 290 19.18 -6.19 -20.24
CA GLN A 290 19.53 -5.22 -19.20
C GLN A 290 19.98 -5.92 -17.91
N ASN A 291 19.25 -6.95 -17.47
CA ASN A 291 19.62 -7.72 -16.29
C ASN A 291 20.93 -8.48 -16.49
N ALA A 292 21.16 -9.06 -17.66
CA ALA A 292 22.43 -9.71 -17.99
C ALA A 292 23.62 -8.73 -18.00
N MET A 293 23.41 -7.51 -18.54
CA MET A 293 24.42 -6.45 -18.52
C MET A 293 24.71 -5.99 -17.08
N ARG A 294 23.67 -5.76 -16.27
CA ARG A 294 23.82 -5.42 -14.83
C ARG A 294 24.56 -6.53 -14.08
N ALA A 295 24.14 -7.78 -14.25
CA ALA A 295 24.75 -8.95 -13.61
C ALA A 295 26.24 -9.07 -13.94
N ASN A 296 26.63 -8.88 -15.21
CA ASN A 296 28.02 -9.06 -15.65
C ASN A 296 28.93 -7.88 -15.32
N TYR A 297 28.42 -6.64 -15.32
CA TYR A 297 29.27 -5.43 -15.27
C TYR A 297 29.10 -4.58 -14.02
N LEU A 298 28.01 -4.74 -13.25
CA LEU A 298 27.75 -3.99 -12.01
C LEU A 298 27.72 -4.87 -10.76
N MET A 299 27.46 -6.19 -10.91
CA MET A 299 27.38 -7.11 -9.79
C MET A 299 28.67 -7.93 -9.68
N THR A 300 29.39 -7.81 -8.57
CA THR A 300 30.68 -8.46 -8.34
C THR A 300 30.53 -9.58 -7.32
N ARG A 301 31.01 -10.76 -7.65
CA ARG A 301 31.05 -11.89 -6.72
C ARG A 301 31.92 -11.54 -5.52
N ASP A 302 31.54 -12.01 -4.34
CA ASP A 302 32.14 -11.78 -3.03
C ASP A 302 32.01 -10.32 -2.52
N VAL A 303 31.23 -9.47 -3.25
CA VAL A 303 30.90 -8.11 -2.84
C VAL A 303 29.38 -7.99 -2.67
N GLU A 304 28.60 -8.08 -3.76
CA GLU A 304 27.15 -8.01 -3.74
C GLU A 304 26.48 -9.36 -3.47
N TYR A 305 27.15 -10.47 -3.82
CA TYR A 305 26.64 -11.83 -3.62
C TYR A 305 27.79 -12.83 -3.46
N VAL A 306 27.50 -13.99 -2.88
CA VAL A 306 28.39 -15.15 -2.85
C VAL A 306 27.70 -16.35 -3.49
N VAL A 307 28.52 -17.29 -4.02
CA VAL A 307 28.04 -18.57 -4.54
C VAL A 307 28.34 -19.64 -3.49
N GLY A 308 27.32 -20.36 -3.04
CA GLY A 308 27.45 -21.44 -2.06
C GLY A 308 26.38 -22.50 -2.29
N ASP A 309 26.73 -23.78 -2.22
CA ASP A 309 25.82 -24.92 -2.41
C ASP A 309 24.94 -24.86 -3.69
N ASP A 310 25.54 -24.41 -4.79
CA ASP A 310 24.89 -24.19 -6.09
C ASP A 310 23.76 -23.12 -6.07
N GLU A 311 23.83 -22.19 -5.10
CA GLU A 311 22.89 -21.07 -4.96
C GLU A 311 23.63 -19.73 -4.89
N ILE A 312 22.91 -18.68 -5.32
CA ILE A 312 23.33 -17.27 -5.12
C ILE A 312 22.77 -16.79 -3.78
N ILE A 313 23.64 -16.29 -2.91
CA ILE A 313 23.26 -15.72 -1.60
C ILE A 313 23.67 -14.24 -1.61
N LEU A 314 22.71 -13.35 -1.37
CA LEU A 314 22.96 -11.91 -1.28
C LEU A 314 23.87 -11.58 -0.10
N VAL A 315 24.71 -10.56 -0.28
CA VAL A 315 25.52 -9.94 0.78
C VAL A 315 24.99 -8.53 1.04
N ASP A 316 24.69 -8.24 2.28
CA ASP A 316 24.33 -6.89 2.71
C ASP A 316 25.56 -5.98 2.61
N GLN A 317 25.50 -4.94 1.80
CA GLN A 317 26.61 -4.03 1.52
C GLN A 317 27.08 -3.25 2.76
N PHE A 318 26.18 -3.00 3.73
CA PHE A 318 26.50 -2.26 4.94
C PHE A 318 27.09 -3.13 6.05
N THR A 319 26.61 -4.37 6.18
CA THR A 319 27.03 -5.27 7.27
C THR A 319 27.97 -6.38 6.81
N GLY A 320 28.12 -6.61 5.50
CA GLY A 320 28.88 -7.74 4.93
C GLY A 320 28.28 -9.12 5.27
N ARG A 321 27.05 -9.18 5.79
CA ARG A 321 26.39 -10.42 6.20
C ARG A 321 25.69 -11.10 5.03
N LYS A 322 25.75 -12.41 5.01
CA LYS A 322 24.96 -13.23 4.06
C LYS A 322 23.49 -13.16 4.41
N MET A 323 22.66 -12.86 3.42
CA MET A 323 21.20 -12.76 3.55
C MET A 323 20.54 -14.00 2.95
N ALA A 324 20.58 -15.12 3.66
CA ALA A 324 19.96 -16.37 3.20
C ALA A 324 18.43 -16.19 3.04
N GLY A 325 17.89 -16.75 1.96
CA GLY A 325 16.44 -16.68 1.66
C GLY A 325 15.96 -15.38 1.02
N ARG A 326 16.86 -14.41 0.76
CA ARG A 326 16.56 -13.21 -0.04
C ARG A 326 17.08 -13.36 -1.46
N GLU A 327 16.35 -12.79 -2.41
CA GLU A 327 16.68 -12.79 -3.83
C GLU A 327 16.70 -11.36 -4.37
N PHE A 328 17.49 -11.10 -5.42
CA PHE A 328 17.40 -9.84 -6.16
C PHE A 328 16.08 -9.84 -6.95
N SER A 329 15.42 -8.69 -7.02
CA SER A 329 14.16 -8.51 -7.73
C SER A 329 14.36 -8.45 -9.26
N ASP A 330 13.25 -8.48 -9.96
CA ASP A 330 13.12 -8.17 -11.38
C ASP A 330 14.03 -8.98 -12.30
N GLY A 331 14.19 -10.29 -12.06
CA GLY A 331 15.00 -11.18 -12.92
C GLY A 331 16.52 -11.00 -12.78
N LEU A 332 17.00 -10.06 -11.95
CA LEU A 332 18.43 -9.86 -11.73
C LEU A 332 19.07 -11.08 -11.04
N HIS A 333 18.35 -11.74 -10.13
CA HIS A 333 18.82 -12.96 -9.47
C HIS A 333 19.07 -14.07 -10.48
N GLN A 334 18.13 -14.31 -11.41
CA GLN A 334 18.23 -15.28 -12.47
C GLN A 334 19.37 -14.93 -13.46
N ALA A 335 19.57 -13.65 -13.75
CA ALA A 335 20.68 -13.20 -14.59
C ALA A 335 22.06 -13.46 -13.92
N ILE A 336 22.15 -13.32 -12.59
CA ILE A 336 23.36 -13.66 -11.82
C ILE A 336 23.56 -15.19 -11.80
N GLN A 337 22.50 -15.97 -11.65
CA GLN A 337 22.56 -17.44 -11.74
C GLN A 337 23.05 -17.89 -13.13
N ALA A 338 22.57 -17.27 -14.21
CA ALA A 338 23.06 -17.52 -15.57
C ALA A 338 24.54 -17.14 -15.71
N LYS A 339 24.96 -15.99 -15.15
CA LYS A 339 26.37 -15.54 -15.15
C LYS A 339 27.30 -16.53 -14.47
N GLU A 340 26.93 -17.06 -13.31
CA GLU A 340 27.72 -17.97 -12.48
C GLU A 340 27.53 -19.44 -12.87
N ASN A 341 26.67 -19.76 -13.86
CA ASN A 341 26.32 -21.11 -14.30
C ASN A 341 25.79 -22.00 -13.14
N VAL A 342 25.05 -21.46 -12.23
CA VAL A 342 24.28 -22.21 -11.22
C VAL A 342 22.87 -22.48 -11.73
N GLY A 343 22.13 -23.39 -11.07
CA GLY A 343 20.75 -23.70 -11.46
C GLY A 343 19.88 -22.44 -11.42
N ILE A 344 19.22 -22.10 -12.54
CA ILE A 344 18.35 -20.94 -12.63
C ILE A 344 17.03 -21.27 -11.94
N LYS A 345 16.70 -20.52 -10.90
CA LYS A 345 15.41 -20.65 -10.22
C LYS A 345 14.30 -20.06 -11.07
N GLN A 346 13.12 -20.64 -10.97
CA GLN A 346 11.93 -20.13 -11.64
C GLN A 346 11.68 -18.69 -11.19
N GLU A 347 11.48 -17.79 -12.14
CA GLU A 347 11.13 -16.41 -11.86
C GLU A 347 9.76 -16.33 -11.18
N THR A 348 9.58 -15.41 -10.29
CA THR A 348 8.27 -15.11 -9.72
C THR A 348 7.62 -13.99 -10.53
N ILE A 349 6.39 -14.21 -10.99
CA ILE A 349 5.59 -13.20 -11.67
C ILE A 349 4.57 -12.57 -10.69
N THR A 350 4.20 -11.35 -10.97
CA THR A 350 3.15 -10.66 -10.23
C THR A 350 1.79 -11.17 -10.69
N LEU A 351 1.07 -11.87 -9.81
CA LEU A 351 -0.30 -12.34 -10.07
C LEU A 351 -1.33 -11.22 -9.87
N ALA A 352 -1.17 -10.43 -8.83
CA ALA A 352 -2.02 -9.28 -8.54
C ALA A 352 -1.23 -8.22 -7.77
N THR A 353 -1.54 -6.96 -8.03
CA THR A 353 -0.90 -5.82 -7.35
C THR A 353 -1.89 -4.68 -7.17
N ILE A 354 -1.74 -3.90 -6.10
CA ILE A 354 -2.44 -2.64 -5.89
C ILE A 354 -1.63 -1.75 -4.94
N THR A 355 -1.60 -0.45 -5.18
CA THR A 355 -1.03 0.49 -4.21
C THR A 355 -1.99 0.73 -3.04
N TYR A 356 -1.48 1.09 -1.86
CA TYR A 356 -2.34 1.50 -0.74
C TYR A 356 -3.23 2.68 -1.11
N GLN A 357 -2.68 3.64 -1.88
CA GLN A 357 -3.42 4.79 -2.35
C GLN A 357 -4.65 4.38 -3.18
N SER A 358 -4.45 3.53 -4.18
CA SER A 358 -5.53 3.05 -5.03
C SER A 358 -6.53 2.20 -4.27
N PHE A 359 -6.05 1.34 -3.35
CA PHE A 359 -6.92 0.48 -2.56
C PHE A 359 -7.86 1.27 -1.63
N PHE A 360 -7.32 2.19 -0.81
CA PHE A 360 -8.14 2.93 0.14
C PHE A 360 -9.09 3.94 -0.52
N ARG A 361 -8.81 4.37 -1.76
CA ARG A 361 -9.73 5.18 -2.59
C ARG A 361 -10.97 4.41 -3.07
N LEU A 362 -11.02 3.09 -2.90
CA LEU A 362 -12.20 2.26 -3.22
C LEU A 362 -13.31 2.34 -2.17
N TYR A 363 -13.04 2.84 -0.98
CA TYR A 363 -14.07 3.00 0.06
C TYR A 363 -15.06 4.11 -0.31
N ASP A 364 -16.35 3.86 -0.04
CA ASP A 364 -17.40 4.90 -0.18
C ASP A 364 -17.07 6.11 0.70
N LEU A 365 -16.57 5.86 1.91
CA LEU A 365 -16.10 6.86 2.84
C LEU A 365 -14.87 6.38 3.62
N LEU A 366 -13.80 7.16 3.54
CA LEU A 366 -12.54 6.93 4.23
C LEU A 366 -12.30 8.03 5.25
N SER A 367 -11.85 7.68 6.43
CA SER A 367 -11.42 8.63 7.46
C SER A 367 -10.17 8.14 8.18
N GLY A 368 -9.49 9.02 8.89
CA GLY A 368 -8.27 8.66 9.56
C GLY A 368 -7.98 9.46 10.81
N MET A 369 -7.18 8.88 11.69
CA MET A 369 -6.72 9.54 12.91
C MET A 369 -5.22 9.29 13.12
N THR A 370 -4.53 10.32 13.58
CA THR A 370 -3.12 10.25 13.98
C THR A 370 -2.77 11.44 14.88
N GLY A 371 -1.57 11.47 15.44
CA GLY A 371 -1.04 12.63 16.17
C GLY A 371 -0.30 13.65 15.31
N THR A 372 -0.10 13.40 14.00
CA THR A 372 0.92 14.07 13.18
C THR A 372 0.60 14.10 11.68
N ALA A 373 -0.62 14.48 11.27
CA ALA A 373 -1.02 14.54 9.86
C ALA A 373 -0.86 15.92 9.20
N LYS A 374 -0.86 16.99 9.99
CA LYS A 374 -0.95 18.37 9.46
C LYS A 374 0.20 18.75 8.54
N THR A 375 1.37 18.16 8.70
CA THR A 375 2.52 18.38 7.80
C THR A 375 2.29 17.85 6.40
N GLU A 376 1.44 16.83 6.23
CA GLU A 376 1.14 16.16 4.96
C GLU A 376 -0.27 16.49 4.45
N GLU A 377 -0.88 17.58 4.91
CA GLU A 377 -2.27 17.94 4.61
C GLU A 377 -2.54 18.05 3.11
N ASP A 378 -1.62 18.65 2.36
CA ASP A 378 -1.75 18.79 0.90
C ASP A 378 -1.78 17.42 0.21
N GLU A 379 -0.99 16.45 0.66
CA GLU A 379 -0.99 15.10 0.11
C GLU A 379 -2.29 14.35 0.45
N PHE A 380 -2.76 14.43 1.68
CA PHE A 380 -4.03 13.84 2.08
C PHE A 380 -5.21 14.42 1.30
N LEU A 381 -5.22 15.73 1.08
CA LEU A 381 -6.27 16.39 0.32
C LEU A 381 -6.23 16.01 -1.16
N ASN A 382 -5.05 16.07 -1.78
CA ASN A 382 -4.92 15.84 -3.22
C ASN A 382 -5.07 14.36 -3.61
N THR A 383 -4.62 13.43 -2.77
CA THR A 383 -4.62 12.00 -3.08
C THR A 383 -5.89 11.31 -2.64
N TYR A 384 -6.38 11.63 -1.43
CA TYR A 384 -7.49 10.91 -0.78
C TYR A 384 -8.74 11.77 -0.58
N ASN A 385 -8.69 13.06 -0.93
CA ASN A 385 -9.76 14.04 -0.70
C ASN A 385 -10.13 14.16 0.80
N MET A 386 -9.16 14.00 1.70
CA MET A 386 -9.32 14.07 3.15
C MET A 386 -8.65 15.34 3.67
N ARG A 387 -9.36 16.14 4.44
CA ARG A 387 -8.79 17.31 5.12
C ARG A 387 -8.24 16.94 6.48
N VAL A 388 -7.26 17.69 6.95
CA VAL A 388 -6.65 17.46 8.27
C VAL A 388 -7.09 18.55 9.25
N TYR A 389 -7.82 18.15 10.29
CA TYR A 389 -8.25 19.02 11.35
C TYR A 389 -7.49 18.74 12.65
N GLU A 390 -6.79 19.77 13.16
CA GLU A 390 -6.16 19.68 14.47
C GLU A 390 -7.23 19.81 15.57
N VAL A 391 -7.51 18.71 16.23
CA VAL A 391 -8.42 18.67 17.38
C VAL A 391 -7.69 19.20 18.61
N PRO A 392 -8.24 20.20 19.32
CA PRO A 392 -7.60 20.74 20.52
C PRO A 392 -7.45 19.67 21.60
N THR A 393 -6.35 19.74 22.36
CA THR A 393 -6.11 18.82 23.47
C THR A 393 -7.10 19.08 24.62
N ASN A 394 -7.49 18.03 25.34
CA ASN A 394 -8.39 18.14 26.50
C ASN A 394 -7.79 19.00 27.62
N ARG A 395 -6.46 18.93 27.80
CA ARG A 395 -5.70 19.80 28.71
C ARG A 395 -4.52 20.41 27.96
N PRO A 396 -4.08 21.64 28.31
CA PRO A 396 -2.92 22.26 27.70
C PRO A 396 -1.67 21.39 27.82
N ILE A 397 -0.84 21.36 26.77
CA ILE A 397 0.42 20.62 26.75
C ILE A 397 1.40 21.31 27.72
N ALA A 398 1.92 20.55 28.70
CA ALA A 398 2.89 21.03 29.67
C ALA A 398 4.32 20.56 29.37
N ARG A 399 4.53 19.79 28.31
CA ARG A 399 5.85 19.33 27.85
C ARG A 399 6.69 20.51 27.36
N ILE A 400 7.98 20.48 27.69
CA ILE A 400 8.98 21.43 27.21
C ILE A 400 9.79 20.76 26.08
N ASP A 401 9.67 21.31 24.89
CA ASP A 401 10.46 20.88 23.74
C ASP A 401 11.67 21.81 23.57
N GLU A 402 12.86 21.31 23.91
CA GLU A 402 14.08 22.11 23.85
C GLU A 402 14.74 22.06 22.47
N PRO A 403 15.46 23.11 22.08
CA PRO A 403 16.19 23.14 20.80
C PRO A 403 17.22 22.02 20.70
N ASP A 404 17.41 21.52 19.48
CA ASP A 404 18.36 20.45 19.18
C ASP A 404 19.79 20.83 19.59
N LEU A 405 20.53 19.84 20.08
CA LEU A 405 21.96 19.94 20.27
C LEU A 405 22.65 19.39 19.03
N VAL A 406 23.64 20.14 18.53
CA VAL A 406 24.36 19.79 17.31
C VAL A 406 25.83 19.54 17.64
N PHE A 407 26.34 18.42 17.13
CA PHE A 407 27.68 17.91 17.36
C PHE A 407 28.42 17.73 16.05
N LYS A 408 29.75 17.63 16.11
CA LYS A 408 30.54 17.41 14.93
C LYS A 408 30.36 15.98 14.38
N ASP A 409 30.39 15.00 15.28
CA ASP A 409 30.33 13.59 14.93
C ASP A 409 29.42 12.78 15.86
N ARG A 410 29.12 11.56 15.47
CA ARG A 410 28.26 10.62 16.24
C ARG A 410 28.82 10.27 17.60
N HIS A 411 30.14 10.24 17.76
CA HIS A 411 30.77 9.85 19.04
C HIS A 411 30.51 10.90 20.13
N GLU A 412 30.80 12.17 19.83
CA GLU A 412 30.50 13.29 20.75
C GLU A 412 28.99 13.35 21.07
N LYS A 413 28.14 13.14 20.07
CA LYS A 413 26.68 13.09 20.23
C LYS A 413 26.25 11.99 21.22
N TYR A 414 26.74 10.77 21.06
CA TYR A 414 26.37 9.65 21.92
C TYR A 414 26.88 9.83 23.34
N GLU A 415 28.10 10.39 23.54
CA GLU A 415 28.61 10.76 24.88
C GLU A 415 27.67 11.77 25.55
N ALA A 416 27.20 12.78 24.81
CA ALA A 416 26.29 13.78 25.34
C ALA A 416 24.92 13.17 25.74
N ILE A 417 24.35 12.26 24.92
CA ILE A 417 23.11 11.54 25.24
C ILE A 417 23.27 10.73 26.52
N VAL A 418 24.35 9.93 26.61
CA VAL A 418 24.61 9.08 27.78
C VAL A 418 24.84 9.91 29.06
N LYS A 419 25.54 11.02 28.94
CA LYS A 419 25.76 11.96 30.06
C LYS A 419 24.44 12.56 30.54
N HIS A 420 23.61 13.06 29.64
CA HIS A 420 22.30 13.62 29.98
C HIS A 420 21.35 12.56 30.55
N THR A 421 21.35 11.36 29.97
CA THR A 421 20.59 10.22 30.52
C THR A 421 20.99 9.90 31.95
N LYS A 422 22.31 9.94 32.27
CA LYS A 422 22.83 9.71 33.63
C LYS A 422 22.32 10.78 34.59
N GLU A 423 22.39 12.05 34.21
CA GLU A 423 21.95 13.18 35.05
C GLU A 423 20.43 13.09 35.36
N LEU A 424 19.59 12.68 34.38
CA LEU A 424 18.15 12.49 34.54
C LEU A 424 17.86 11.25 35.41
N HIS A 425 18.51 10.14 35.13
CA HIS A 425 18.38 8.90 35.90
C HIS A 425 18.76 9.08 37.39
N GLU A 426 19.85 9.79 37.69
CA GLU A 426 20.24 10.09 39.06
C GLU A 426 19.21 10.93 39.82
N LYS A 427 18.41 11.77 39.09
CA LYS A 427 17.26 12.50 39.65
C LYS A 427 16.01 11.63 39.82
N GLY A 428 16.03 10.40 39.31
CA GLY A 428 14.87 9.51 39.29
C GLY A 428 13.89 9.76 38.16
N GLN A 429 14.19 10.66 37.21
CA GLN A 429 13.36 10.96 36.06
C GLN A 429 13.49 9.83 35.01
N PRO A 430 12.38 9.27 34.50
CA PRO A 430 12.44 8.28 33.45
C PRO A 430 12.90 8.88 32.12
N VAL A 431 13.65 8.10 31.34
CA VAL A 431 14.23 8.50 30.06
C VAL A 431 13.87 7.49 28.96
N LEU A 432 13.34 7.98 27.84
CA LEU A 432 13.16 7.23 26.61
C LEU A 432 14.11 7.78 25.56
N ILE A 433 15.03 6.96 25.08
CA ILE A 433 15.95 7.29 23.99
C ILE A 433 15.40 6.68 22.70
N GLY A 434 15.03 7.53 21.75
CA GLY A 434 14.58 7.12 20.41
C GLY A 434 15.77 7.02 19.45
N THR A 435 15.87 5.90 18.71
CA THR A 435 16.94 5.65 17.72
C THR A 435 16.35 5.24 16.37
N LEU A 436 17.05 5.53 15.26
CA LEU A 436 16.59 5.17 13.93
C LEU A 436 16.85 3.70 13.58
N SER A 437 17.98 3.17 14.02
CA SER A 437 18.42 1.82 13.64
C SER A 437 18.76 0.94 14.83
N ILE A 438 18.76 -0.38 14.59
CA ILE A 438 19.19 -1.37 15.58
C ILE A 438 20.66 -1.15 15.94
N GLY A 439 21.52 -0.78 14.98
CA GLY A 439 22.94 -0.52 15.24
C GLY A 439 23.17 0.62 16.21
N ILE A 440 22.46 1.75 16.05
CA ILE A 440 22.52 2.88 16.99
C ILE A 440 21.98 2.49 18.38
N ASN A 441 20.89 1.73 18.39
CA ASN A 441 20.28 1.23 19.61
C ASN A 441 21.26 0.35 20.42
N GLU A 442 21.95 -0.58 19.75
CA GLU A 442 22.96 -1.44 20.37
C GLU A 442 24.21 -0.62 20.85
N ALA A 443 24.68 0.34 20.04
CA ALA A 443 25.82 1.20 20.41
C ALA A 443 25.55 2.03 21.67
N LEU A 444 24.38 2.70 21.73
CA LEU A 444 23.99 3.45 22.93
C LEU A 444 23.79 2.55 24.14
N SER A 445 23.22 1.35 23.95
CA SER A 445 23.09 0.35 25.03
C SER A 445 24.43 -0.06 25.60
N GLU A 446 25.45 -0.29 24.77
CA GLU A 446 26.81 -0.60 25.25
C GLU A 446 27.42 0.54 26.04
N MET A 447 27.23 1.78 25.58
CA MET A 447 27.75 2.97 26.29
C MET A 447 27.05 3.16 27.65
N LEU A 448 25.73 2.95 27.72
CA LEU A 448 24.98 2.99 28.98
C LEU A 448 25.43 1.90 29.96
N LYS A 449 25.71 0.67 29.49
CA LYS A 449 26.28 -0.43 30.29
C LYS A 449 27.62 -0.05 30.86
N LYS A 450 28.50 0.56 30.08
CA LYS A 450 29.84 1.03 30.56
C LYS A 450 29.72 2.08 31.67
N GLN A 451 28.65 2.87 31.68
CA GLN A 451 28.36 3.84 32.75
C GLN A 451 27.52 3.25 33.90
N ASN A 452 27.27 1.94 33.90
CA ASN A 452 26.47 1.22 34.92
C ASN A 452 25.02 1.78 35.03
N ILE A 453 24.40 2.23 33.93
CA ILE A 453 23.03 2.71 33.90
C ILE A 453 22.13 1.52 33.53
N PRO A 454 21.23 1.04 34.43
CA PRO A 454 20.29 -0.01 34.12
C PRO A 454 19.30 0.50 33.05
N HIS A 455 19.06 -0.29 31.98
CA HIS A 455 18.16 0.10 30.92
C HIS A 455 17.55 -1.11 30.21
N HIS A 456 16.43 -0.89 29.55
CA HIS A 456 15.77 -1.84 28.65
C HIS A 456 16.03 -1.45 27.19
N VAL A 457 16.14 -2.45 26.32
CA VAL A 457 16.36 -2.28 24.89
C VAL A 457 15.18 -2.87 24.14
N LEU A 458 14.57 -2.06 23.28
CA LEU A 458 13.46 -2.45 22.42
C LEU A 458 13.89 -2.30 20.96
N ASN A 459 13.90 -3.40 20.24
CA ASN A 459 14.15 -3.46 18.81
C ASN A 459 13.50 -4.72 18.24
N ALA A 460 13.43 -4.84 16.93
CA ALA A 460 12.80 -5.96 16.21
C ALA A 460 13.38 -7.37 16.52
N LYS A 461 14.44 -7.47 17.33
CA LYS A 461 14.99 -8.76 17.81
C LYS A 461 14.34 -9.23 19.13
N ASN A 462 13.56 -8.38 19.83
CA ASN A 462 13.04 -8.61 21.19
C ASN A 462 11.53 -8.32 21.29
N ASP A 463 10.74 -8.77 20.31
CA ASP A 463 9.31 -8.40 20.18
C ASP A 463 8.37 -9.00 21.25
N GLU A 464 8.73 -10.11 21.89
CA GLU A 464 7.78 -10.88 22.72
C GLU A 464 7.28 -10.15 23.99
N ASN A 465 7.92 -9.06 24.43
CA ASN A 465 7.54 -8.29 25.62
C ASN A 465 7.49 -6.76 25.41
N GLU A 466 7.40 -6.31 24.15
CA GLU A 466 7.49 -4.90 23.78
C GLU A 466 6.47 -4.02 24.53
N ALA A 467 5.20 -4.40 24.52
CA ALA A 467 4.14 -3.64 25.16
C ALA A 467 4.33 -3.54 26.70
N GLU A 468 4.83 -4.59 27.34
CA GLU A 468 5.08 -4.61 28.78
C GLU A 468 6.24 -3.71 29.18
N ILE A 469 7.32 -3.73 28.38
CA ILE A 469 8.50 -2.88 28.61
C ILE A 469 8.14 -1.40 28.42
N ILE A 470 7.41 -1.07 27.35
CA ILE A 470 6.95 0.30 27.08
C ILE A 470 6.02 0.80 28.19
N ALA A 471 5.11 -0.04 28.67
CA ALA A 471 4.22 0.34 29.77
C ALA A 471 4.99 0.70 31.06
N LYS A 472 6.17 0.11 31.27
CA LYS A 472 7.06 0.38 32.41
C LYS A 472 8.03 1.55 32.18
N ALA A 473 8.16 2.07 30.94
CA ALA A 473 9.08 3.15 30.60
C ALA A 473 8.82 4.47 31.34
N GLY A 474 7.60 4.67 31.85
CA GLY A 474 7.23 5.84 32.66
C GLY A 474 7.50 5.74 34.17
N GLN A 475 8.11 4.66 34.65
CA GLN A 475 8.40 4.46 36.05
C GLN A 475 9.67 5.19 36.50
N LYS A 476 9.79 5.53 37.80
CA LYS A 476 11.00 6.17 38.35
C LYS A 476 12.26 5.35 37.99
N PHE A 477 13.34 6.05 37.62
CA PHE A 477 14.61 5.48 37.23
C PHE A 477 14.58 4.62 35.96
N ALA A 478 13.47 4.50 35.26
CA ALA A 478 13.42 3.73 34.03
C ALA A 478 14.26 4.40 32.94
N VAL A 479 15.10 3.63 32.26
CA VAL A 479 15.78 4.05 31.03
C VAL A 479 15.41 3.02 29.94
N THR A 480 14.89 3.49 28.85
CA THR A 480 14.49 2.65 27.71
C THR A 480 15.13 3.18 26.45
N VAL A 481 15.83 2.32 25.70
CA VAL A 481 16.36 2.62 24.38
C VAL A 481 15.47 1.89 23.37
N ALA A 482 14.80 2.61 22.51
CA ALA A 482 13.81 2.06 21.58
C ALA A 482 14.05 2.53 20.15
N THR A 483 13.90 1.63 19.18
CA THR A 483 13.80 2.04 17.77
C THR A 483 12.46 2.74 17.53
N ASN A 484 12.39 3.59 16.52
CA ASN A 484 11.25 4.48 16.26
C ASN A 484 9.89 3.77 16.19
N MET A 485 9.83 2.58 15.60
CA MET A 485 8.60 1.80 15.44
C MET A 485 8.19 1.07 16.73
N ALA A 486 9.12 0.85 17.66
CA ALA A 486 8.85 0.10 18.89
C ALA A 486 7.89 0.86 19.82
N GLY A 487 6.87 0.14 20.31
CA GLY A 487 5.85 0.67 21.22
C GLY A 487 4.84 1.62 20.58
N ARG A 488 4.72 1.66 19.25
CA ARG A 488 3.68 2.46 18.58
C ARG A 488 2.29 1.98 18.99
N GLY A 489 1.38 2.92 19.26
CA GLY A 489 0.04 2.62 19.76
C GLY A 489 -0.05 2.20 21.23
N THR A 490 1.08 2.07 21.95
CA THR A 490 1.11 1.77 23.38
C THR A 490 1.29 3.03 24.20
N ASP A 491 0.46 3.19 25.23
CA ASP A 491 0.49 4.36 26.12
C ASP A 491 1.51 4.20 27.24
N ILE A 492 2.33 5.24 27.48
CA ILE A 492 3.31 5.30 28.59
C ILE A 492 2.69 6.10 29.73
N LYS A 493 2.28 5.40 30.78
CA LYS A 493 1.71 6.03 31.98
C LYS A 493 2.83 6.36 32.96
N LEU A 494 2.79 7.60 33.50
CA LEU A 494 3.75 8.03 34.50
C LEU A 494 3.52 7.30 35.82
N GLY A 495 4.61 6.82 36.42
CA GLY A 495 4.60 6.26 37.77
C GLY A 495 4.34 7.31 38.84
N GLU A 496 4.04 6.85 40.06
CA GLU A 496 3.76 7.73 41.20
C GLU A 496 4.96 8.66 41.49
N GLY A 497 4.68 9.97 41.55
CA GLY A 497 5.69 11.00 41.84
C GLY A 497 6.64 11.33 40.67
N VAL A 498 6.46 10.77 39.47
CA VAL A 498 7.27 11.09 38.27
C VAL A 498 6.94 12.47 37.73
N ALA A 499 5.68 12.89 37.83
CA ALA A 499 5.25 14.22 37.40
C ALA A 499 6.03 15.33 38.12
N GLN A 500 6.32 15.18 39.45
CA GLN A 500 7.10 16.15 40.22
C GLN A 500 8.59 16.18 39.82
N LEU A 501 9.09 15.14 39.17
CA LEU A 501 10.45 15.06 38.65
C LEU A 501 10.59 15.64 37.23
N GLY A 502 9.50 16.15 36.62
CA GLY A 502 9.49 16.70 35.29
C GLY A 502 8.89 15.77 34.23
N GLY A 503 8.29 14.64 34.64
CA GLY A 503 7.66 13.67 33.76
C GLY A 503 8.66 12.83 32.94
N LEU A 504 8.22 12.23 31.85
CA LEU A 504 9.09 11.45 30.96
C LEU A 504 9.99 12.36 30.14
N ALA A 505 11.30 12.08 30.11
CA ALA A 505 12.25 12.72 29.22
C ALA A 505 12.40 11.89 27.94
N VAL A 506 12.22 12.51 26.78
CA VAL A 506 12.41 11.90 25.46
C VAL A 506 13.64 12.51 24.81
N LEU A 507 14.61 11.65 24.47
CA LEU A 507 15.86 12.04 23.83
C LEU A 507 15.90 11.37 22.43
N GLY A 508 15.86 12.15 21.37
CA GLY A 508 16.06 11.64 20.00
C GLY A 508 17.53 11.58 19.67
N SER A 509 18.05 10.43 19.24
CA SER A 509 19.47 10.29 18.88
C SER A 509 19.85 10.99 17.58
N GLU A 510 18.85 11.31 16.73
CA GLU A 510 18.98 12.03 15.48
C GLU A 510 17.59 12.44 14.98
N ARG A 511 17.55 13.31 13.95
CA ARG A 511 16.31 13.66 13.25
C ARG A 511 15.95 12.56 12.25
N HIS A 512 14.67 12.32 12.10
CA HIS A 512 14.13 11.40 11.09
C HIS A 512 14.04 12.09 9.72
N GLU A 513 13.80 11.32 8.67
CA GLU A 513 13.55 11.83 7.32
C GLU A 513 12.29 12.70 7.21
N ALA A 514 11.36 12.57 8.17
CA ALA A 514 10.13 13.35 8.20
C ALA A 514 9.87 13.95 9.59
N LYS A 515 9.49 15.23 9.62
CA LYS A 515 9.19 15.99 10.85
C LYS A 515 8.05 15.40 11.66
N ARG A 516 7.08 14.77 11.00
CA ARG A 516 5.96 14.08 11.68
C ARG A 516 6.46 12.93 12.56
N ILE A 517 7.49 12.21 12.14
CA ILE A 517 8.07 11.10 12.90
C ILE A 517 8.77 11.64 14.16
N ASP A 518 9.50 12.76 14.06
CA ASP A 518 10.05 13.46 15.21
C ASP A 518 8.94 13.87 16.19
N ASN A 519 7.83 14.38 15.69
CA ASN A 519 6.68 14.77 16.50
C ASN A 519 6.00 13.56 17.17
N GLN A 520 5.96 12.39 16.52
CA GLN A 520 5.50 11.15 17.15
C GLN A 520 6.40 10.74 18.32
N LEU A 521 7.70 10.86 18.17
CA LEU A 521 8.66 10.58 19.25
C LEU A 521 8.48 11.57 20.42
N ARG A 522 8.40 12.89 20.13
CA ARG A 522 8.09 13.91 21.16
C ARG A 522 6.77 13.62 21.87
N GLY A 523 5.76 13.17 21.13
CA GLY A 523 4.42 12.83 21.62
C GLY A 523 4.37 11.64 22.59
N ARG A 524 5.48 10.92 22.78
CA ARG A 524 5.56 9.90 23.82
C ARG A 524 5.53 10.50 25.23
N SER A 525 5.88 11.77 25.38
CA SER A 525 5.91 12.53 26.62
C SER A 525 4.87 13.67 26.64
N GLY A 526 4.47 14.12 27.83
CA GLY A 526 3.59 15.28 28.02
C GLY A 526 2.13 15.00 27.63
N ARG A 527 1.59 13.84 27.97
CA ARG A 527 0.21 13.42 27.66
C ARG A 527 -0.79 13.91 28.69
N GLN A 528 -2.01 14.22 28.25
CA GLN A 528 -3.12 14.66 29.13
C GLN A 528 -2.75 15.78 30.13
N GLY A 529 -1.87 16.70 29.70
CA GLY A 529 -1.39 17.79 30.55
C GLY A 529 -0.29 17.42 31.55
N ASP A 530 0.26 16.21 31.49
CA ASP A 530 1.42 15.82 32.27
C ASP A 530 2.65 16.65 31.88
N PRO A 531 3.56 16.96 32.81
CA PRO A 531 4.87 17.52 32.48
C PRO A 531 5.68 16.52 31.65
N GLY A 532 6.60 17.06 30.87
CA GLY A 532 7.44 16.25 30.00
C GLY A 532 8.59 17.07 29.45
N PHE A 533 9.54 16.39 28.84
CA PHE A 533 10.71 16.99 28.22
C PHE A 533 11.04 16.28 26.92
N SER A 534 11.43 17.02 25.89
CA SER A 534 12.00 16.44 24.70
C SER A 534 13.20 17.22 24.17
N ARG A 535 14.17 16.52 23.60
CA ARG A 535 15.32 17.11 22.91
C ARG A 535 15.89 16.14 21.91
N PHE A 536 16.30 16.66 20.73
CA PHE A 536 17.06 15.91 19.75
C PHE A 536 18.56 16.24 19.81
N TYR A 537 19.35 15.22 19.48
CA TYR A 537 20.81 15.29 19.39
C TYR A 537 21.18 14.96 17.95
N CYS A 538 21.81 15.87 17.25
CA CYS A 538 22.15 15.72 15.83
C CYS A 538 23.66 15.83 15.65
N SER A 539 24.21 15.17 14.65
CA SER A 539 25.60 15.32 14.22
C SER A 539 25.69 15.50 12.72
N MET A 540 26.81 16.03 12.25
CA MET A 540 27.00 16.31 10.82
C MET A 540 27.22 15.04 9.99
N ASP A 541 27.48 13.93 10.63
CA ASP A 541 27.61 12.59 10.03
C ASP A 541 26.35 11.71 10.22
N ASP A 542 25.21 12.30 10.62
CA ASP A 542 23.92 11.60 10.68
C ASP A 542 23.46 11.24 9.26
N ASP A 543 22.77 10.10 9.12
CA ASP A 543 22.34 9.57 7.81
C ASP A 543 21.50 10.57 7.04
N LEU A 544 20.59 11.30 7.70
CA LEU A 544 19.82 12.38 7.07
C LEU A 544 20.70 13.42 6.38
N ILE A 545 21.80 13.83 7.02
CA ILE A 545 22.72 14.82 6.45
C ILE A 545 23.53 14.20 5.33
N VAL A 546 24.08 12.99 5.54
CA VAL A 546 24.95 12.32 4.56
C VAL A 546 24.20 12.01 3.27
N GLU A 547 22.92 11.59 3.36
CA GLU A 547 22.15 11.16 2.19
C GLU A 547 21.48 12.33 1.43
N TYR A 548 21.06 13.39 2.15
CA TYR A 548 20.22 14.44 1.57
C TYR A 548 20.83 15.84 1.57
N HIS A 549 22.09 16.03 1.99
CA HIS A 549 22.74 17.35 1.89
C HIS A 549 22.98 17.76 0.43
N THR A 550 23.35 19.01 0.21
CA THR A 550 23.70 19.54 -1.12
C THR A 550 25.17 19.92 -1.17
N ASP A 551 25.79 19.95 -2.36
CA ASP A 551 27.17 20.39 -2.58
C ASP A 551 27.45 21.79 -1.95
N GLU A 552 26.43 22.69 -1.98
CA GLU A 552 26.52 24.01 -1.34
C GLU A 552 26.68 23.95 0.18
N SER A 553 26.12 22.91 0.82
CA SER A 553 26.16 22.71 2.27
C SER A 553 27.42 21.94 2.75
N GLU A 554 28.10 21.23 1.86
CA GLU A 554 29.30 20.46 2.20
C GLU A 554 30.39 21.34 2.83
N GLY A 555 30.67 22.50 2.25
CA GLY A 555 31.63 23.47 2.81
C GLY A 555 31.22 24.12 4.14
N MET A 556 29.92 24.04 4.50
CA MET A 556 29.43 24.46 5.83
C MET A 556 29.65 23.36 6.85
N ILE A 557 29.44 22.10 6.47
CA ILE A 557 29.63 20.92 7.31
C ILE A 557 31.12 20.80 7.68
N GLU A 558 32.04 20.94 6.71
CA GLU A 558 33.49 20.88 6.94
C GLU A 558 34.02 21.96 7.91
N ARG A 559 33.36 23.14 7.93
CA ARG A 559 33.75 24.28 8.78
C ARG A 559 32.95 24.35 10.08
N PHE A 560 32.36 23.26 10.50
CA PHE A 560 31.57 23.23 11.74
C PHE A 560 32.42 23.64 12.95
N GLU A 561 31.94 24.63 13.70
CA GLU A 561 32.52 25.11 14.98
C GLU A 561 31.41 25.19 16.03
N HIS A 562 31.76 24.92 17.30
CA HIS A 562 30.82 24.91 18.43
C HIS A 562 30.40 26.32 18.93
N ASP A 563 30.48 27.36 18.11
CA ASP A 563 29.94 28.66 18.50
C ASP A 563 28.41 28.77 18.25
N LYS A 564 27.77 29.69 18.95
CA LYS A 564 26.31 29.85 18.94
C LYS A 564 25.74 30.19 17.56
N GLU A 565 26.48 30.96 16.75
CA GLU A 565 26.02 31.35 15.42
C GLU A 565 26.08 30.17 14.45
N ASN A 566 27.12 29.38 14.53
CA ASN A 566 27.35 28.19 13.72
C ASN A 566 26.33 27.09 14.05
N ILE A 567 26.05 26.83 15.32
CA ILE A 567 25.02 25.91 15.79
C ILE A 567 23.65 26.26 15.22
N ASN A 568 23.26 27.53 15.19
CA ASN A 568 21.98 27.95 14.61
C ASN A 568 21.93 27.76 13.08
N LYS A 569 23.05 27.98 12.37
CA LYS A 569 23.16 27.69 10.94
C LYS A 569 23.03 26.19 10.67
N MET A 570 23.63 25.34 11.51
CA MET A 570 23.52 23.88 11.37
C MET A 570 22.11 23.39 11.67
N ARG A 571 21.42 23.91 12.66
CA ARG A 571 19.98 23.59 12.88
C ARG A 571 19.14 23.92 11.64
N ALA A 572 19.34 25.10 11.07
CA ALA A 572 18.65 25.48 9.84
C ALA A 572 19.04 24.62 8.63
N LEU A 573 20.26 24.08 8.60
CA LEU A 573 20.68 23.12 7.60
C LEU A 573 19.93 21.78 7.78
N ILE A 574 19.88 21.26 9.00
CA ILE A 574 19.16 20.03 9.33
C ILE A 574 17.69 20.13 8.93
N ASP A 575 17.03 21.25 9.28
CA ASP A 575 15.62 21.47 8.92
C ASP A 575 15.41 21.47 7.39
N ARG A 576 16.27 22.14 6.61
CA ARG A 576 16.18 22.15 5.13
C ARG A 576 16.47 20.78 4.52
N THR A 577 17.41 20.04 5.10
CA THR A 577 17.74 18.68 4.63
C THR A 577 16.55 17.73 4.87
N GLN A 578 15.87 17.88 6.01
CA GLN A 578 14.64 17.13 6.30
C GLN A 578 13.50 17.50 5.32
N GLU A 579 13.28 18.80 5.06
CA GLU A 579 12.30 19.25 4.06
C GLU A 579 12.60 18.71 2.65
N ARG A 580 13.89 18.61 2.29
CA ARG A 580 14.30 18.01 1.02
C ARG A 580 14.02 16.51 0.97
N ALA A 581 14.32 15.77 2.05
CA ALA A 581 14.02 14.35 2.14
C ALA A 581 12.51 14.10 2.01
N GLU A 582 11.69 14.87 2.73
CA GLU A 582 10.22 14.82 2.61
C GLU A 582 9.75 15.06 1.18
N GLY A 583 10.31 16.09 0.50
CA GLY A 583 9.98 16.41 -0.89
C GLY A 583 10.31 15.27 -1.87
N LEU A 584 11.48 14.64 -1.73
CA LEU A 584 11.87 13.49 -2.57
C LEU A 584 10.97 12.27 -2.35
N HIS A 585 10.58 12.03 -1.11
CA HIS A 585 9.64 10.95 -0.79
C HIS A 585 8.24 11.23 -1.33
N PHE A 586 7.77 12.47 -1.24
CA PHE A 586 6.51 12.90 -1.85
C PHE A 586 6.52 12.67 -3.37
N ASP A 587 7.58 13.10 -4.06
CA ASP A 587 7.71 12.91 -5.51
C ASP A 587 7.73 11.42 -5.89
N THR A 588 8.38 10.58 -5.07
CA THR A 588 8.40 9.12 -5.28
C THR A 588 6.99 8.52 -5.16
N ARG A 589 6.25 8.88 -4.11
CA ARG A 589 4.86 8.41 -3.93
C ARG A 589 3.94 8.89 -5.05
N LYS A 590 4.07 10.16 -5.44
CA LYS A 590 3.32 10.75 -6.55
C LYS A 590 3.60 10.03 -7.86
N ASN A 591 4.86 9.80 -8.19
CA ASN A 591 5.23 9.05 -9.39
C ASN A 591 4.66 7.62 -9.37
N THR A 592 4.73 6.93 -8.23
CA THR A 592 4.16 5.59 -8.09
C THR A 592 2.65 5.60 -8.35
N LEU A 593 1.94 6.57 -7.78
CA LEU A 593 0.50 6.74 -7.98
C LEU A 593 0.13 7.05 -9.43
N GLU A 594 0.86 7.96 -10.10
CA GLU A 594 0.59 8.34 -11.50
C GLU A 594 0.68 7.13 -12.46
N TYR A 595 1.62 6.21 -12.23
CA TYR A 595 1.72 4.96 -12.99
C TYR A 595 0.61 3.96 -12.60
N ASP A 596 0.31 3.84 -11.31
CA ASP A 596 -0.74 2.92 -10.84
C ASP A 596 -2.14 3.39 -11.24
N ASP A 597 -2.40 4.70 -11.37
CA ASP A 597 -3.69 5.23 -11.84
C ASP A 597 -4.04 4.71 -13.25
N VAL A 598 -3.05 4.49 -14.13
CA VAL A 598 -3.26 3.89 -15.45
C VAL A 598 -3.70 2.43 -15.32
N LEU A 599 -2.97 1.66 -14.49
CA LEU A 599 -3.34 0.27 -14.19
C LEU A 599 -4.66 0.17 -13.43
N MET A 600 -4.94 1.12 -12.55
CA MET A 600 -6.18 1.14 -11.74
C MET A 600 -7.42 1.25 -12.63
N ALA A 601 -7.39 2.12 -13.65
CA ALA A 601 -8.49 2.24 -14.60
C ALA A 601 -8.74 0.92 -15.37
N GLN A 602 -7.67 0.24 -15.79
CA GLN A 602 -7.73 -1.05 -16.47
C GLN A 602 -8.19 -2.17 -15.52
N ARG A 603 -7.66 -2.22 -14.31
CA ARG A 603 -8.02 -3.17 -13.25
C ARG A 603 -9.51 -3.09 -12.93
N HIS A 604 -10.04 -1.88 -12.80
CA HIS A 604 -11.46 -1.66 -12.54
C HIS A 604 -12.35 -2.29 -13.62
N LEU A 605 -12.01 -2.10 -14.89
CA LEU A 605 -12.74 -2.71 -16.01
C LEU A 605 -12.68 -4.25 -15.96
N ILE A 606 -11.52 -4.83 -15.70
CA ILE A 606 -11.33 -6.28 -15.62
C ILE A 606 -12.08 -6.87 -14.41
N TYR A 607 -11.95 -6.25 -13.24
CA TYR A 607 -12.60 -6.74 -12.03
C TYR A 607 -14.12 -6.59 -12.09
N ASP A 608 -14.64 -5.50 -12.64
CA ASP A 608 -16.06 -5.33 -12.90
C ASP A 608 -16.61 -6.38 -13.89
N GLN A 609 -15.85 -6.68 -14.95
CA GLN A 609 -16.24 -7.72 -15.91
C GLN A 609 -16.24 -9.09 -15.25
N ARG A 610 -15.22 -9.37 -14.45
CA ARG A 610 -15.08 -10.59 -13.66
C ARG A 610 -16.24 -10.77 -12.68
N ASP A 611 -16.61 -9.71 -11.97
CA ASP A 611 -17.72 -9.70 -11.02
C ASP A 611 -19.06 -9.96 -11.72
N LYS A 612 -19.30 -9.30 -12.84
CA LYS A 612 -20.50 -9.55 -13.66
C LYS A 612 -20.59 -11.01 -14.07
N VAL A 613 -19.49 -11.61 -14.53
CA VAL A 613 -19.46 -13.01 -14.94
C VAL A 613 -19.68 -13.95 -13.76
N LEU A 614 -19.11 -13.67 -12.58
CA LEU A 614 -19.36 -14.45 -11.38
C LEU A 614 -20.84 -14.43 -10.96
N ASP A 615 -21.53 -13.30 -11.19
CA ASP A 615 -22.95 -13.12 -10.83
C ASP A 615 -23.92 -13.65 -11.90
N LEU A 616 -23.48 -13.84 -13.16
CA LEU A 616 -24.35 -14.37 -14.22
C LEU A 616 -24.79 -15.80 -13.92
N GLU A 617 -26.09 -16.07 -14.01
CA GLU A 617 -26.66 -17.40 -14.00
C GLU A 617 -26.73 -18.01 -15.42
N ASP A 618 -26.94 -17.17 -16.44
CA ASP A 618 -26.96 -17.55 -17.84
C ASP A 618 -25.79 -16.89 -18.60
N MET A 619 -24.93 -17.72 -19.17
CA MET A 619 -23.74 -17.29 -19.93
C MET A 619 -24.02 -17.10 -21.42
N GLU A 620 -25.19 -17.49 -21.92
CA GLU A 620 -25.54 -17.45 -23.34
C GLU A 620 -25.43 -16.03 -23.94
N PRO A 621 -25.96 -14.97 -23.30
CA PRO A 621 -25.80 -13.61 -23.80
C PRO A 621 -24.34 -13.16 -23.92
N LEU A 622 -23.49 -13.59 -22.98
CA LEU A 622 -22.06 -13.27 -23.01
C LEU A 622 -21.37 -13.95 -24.20
N VAL A 623 -21.65 -15.24 -24.43
CA VAL A 623 -21.09 -15.97 -25.56
C VAL A 623 -21.48 -15.31 -26.88
N TYR A 624 -22.75 -14.93 -27.04
CA TYR A 624 -23.21 -14.24 -28.23
C TYR A 624 -22.50 -12.91 -28.47
N GLU A 625 -22.35 -12.09 -27.43
CA GLU A 625 -21.65 -10.79 -27.57
C GLU A 625 -20.17 -10.99 -27.90
N LEU A 626 -19.47 -11.98 -27.28
CA LEU A 626 -18.09 -12.29 -27.62
C LEU A 626 -17.92 -12.74 -29.07
N VAL A 627 -18.82 -13.59 -29.59
CA VAL A 627 -18.82 -13.99 -31.01
C VAL A 627 -19.04 -12.77 -31.90
N LYS A 628 -19.99 -11.91 -31.56
CA LYS A 628 -20.31 -10.70 -32.31
C LYS A 628 -19.16 -9.69 -32.37
N GLU A 629 -18.46 -9.48 -31.25
CA GLU A 629 -17.25 -8.65 -31.20
C GLU A 629 -16.15 -9.18 -32.09
N ASN A 630 -15.89 -10.49 -32.06
CA ASN A 630 -14.89 -11.15 -32.91
C ASN A 630 -15.23 -11.04 -34.40
N VAL A 631 -16.50 -11.25 -34.76
CA VAL A 631 -16.96 -11.09 -36.14
C VAL A 631 -16.82 -9.63 -36.58
N SER A 632 -17.16 -8.67 -35.73
CA SER A 632 -16.99 -7.24 -36.02
C SER A 632 -15.55 -6.90 -36.31
N ALA A 633 -14.61 -7.32 -35.43
CA ALA A 633 -13.19 -7.10 -35.61
C ALA A 633 -12.63 -7.73 -36.89
N ALA A 634 -13.09 -8.94 -37.23
CA ALA A 634 -12.68 -9.64 -38.45
C ALA A 634 -13.20 -8.89 -39.72
N ILE A 635 -14.44 -8.40 -39.70
CA ILE A 635 -14.99 -7.60 -40.78
C ILE A 635 -14.26 -6.26 -40.95
N GLU A 636 -13.96 -5.57 -39.85
CA GLU A 636 -13.18 -4.33 -39.89
C GLU A 636 -11.78 -4.57 -40.45
N GLY A 637 -11.11 -5.62 -39.98
CA GLY A 637 -9.80 -6.04 -40.49
C GLY A 637 -9.85 -6.34 -42.01
N TYR A 638 -10.91 -6.97 -42.48
CA TYR A 638 -11.11 -7.17 -43.91
C TYR A 638 -11.12 -5.84 -44.71
N TYR A 639 -11.80 -4.81 -44.19
CA TYR A 639 -11.88 -3.52 -44.90
C TYR A 639 -10.57 -2.74 -44.86
N GLN A 640 -9.70 -2.97 -43.90
CA GLN A 640 -8.41 -2.30 -43.76
C GLN A 640 -7.34 -2.86 -44.71
N ILE A 641 -7.49 -4.10 -45.19
CA ILE A 641 -6.51 -4.71 -46.10
C ILE A 641 -6.70 -4.16 -47.52
N PRO A 642 -5.66 -3.52 -48.13
CA PRO A 642 -5.77 -2.90 -49.44
C PRO A 642 -6.05 -3.92 -50.59
N ASN A 643 -5.42 -5.09 -50.52
CA ASN A 643 -5.62 -6.17 -51.53
C ASN A 643 -6.86 -6.99 -51.16
N LYS A 644 -7.90 -6.86 -51.95
CA LYS A 644 -9.19 -7.51 -51.72
C LYS A 644 -9.14 -9.04 -51.78
N ASN A 645 -8.23 -9.63 -52.55
CA ASN A 645 -8.10 -11.07 -52.61
C ASN A 645 -7.44 -11.62 -51.33
N ASP A 646 -6.38 -10.98 -50.87
CA ASP A 646 -5.73 -11.33 -49.61
C ASP A 646 -6.67 -11.12 -48.41
N ALA A 647 -7.46 -10.05 -48.46
CA ALA A 647 -8.49 -9.75 -47.43
C ALA A 647 -9.55 -10.87 -47.35
N LYS A 648 -10.05 -11.32 -48.51
CA LYS A 648 -11.01 -12.44 -48.59
C LYS A 648 -10.42 -13.76 -48.12
N GLU A 649 -9.18 -14.05 -48.49
CA GLU A 649 -8.51 -15.26 -48.09
C GLU A 649 -8.28 -15.30 -46.57
N LYS A 650 -7.80 -14.20 -45.96
CA LYS A 650 -7.60 -14.10 -44.49
C LYS A 650 -8.92 -14.23 -43.75
N LEU A 651 -9.97 -13.53 -44.20
CA LEU A 651 -11.28 -13.63 -43.56
C LEU A 651 -11.83 -15.07 -43.69
N ALA A 652 -11.71 -15.70 -44.86
CA ALA A 652 -12.17 -17.07 -45.06
C ALA A 652 -11.40 -18.06 -44.18
N GLN A 653 -10.09 -17.91 -44.02
CA GLN A 653 -9.28 -18.74 -43.14
C GLN A 653 -9.72 -18.58 -41.68
N TYR A 654 -9.94 -17.35 -41.24
CA TYR A 654 -10.43 -17.06 -39.88
C TYR A 654 -11.80 -17.68 -39.64
N LEU A 655 -12.77 -17.46 -40.51
CA LEU A 655 -14.12 -18.02 -40.37
C LEU A 655 -14.13 -19.57 -40.42
N ASN A 656 -13.27 -20.16 -41.24
CA ASN A 656 -13.08 -21.62 -41.26
C ASN A 656 -12.54 -22.16 -39.91
N SER A 657 -11.67 -21.42 -39.23
CA SER A 657 -11.17 -21.81 -37.90
C SER A 657 -12.28 -21.75 -36.82
N LEU A 658 -13.34 -21.00 -37.07
CA LEU A 658 -14.53 -20.93 -36.21
C LEU A 658 -15.61 -21.95 -36.58
N GLY A 659 -15.36 -22.83 -37.55
CA GLY A 659 -16.21 -23.96 -37.89
C GLY A 659 -17.33 -23.65 -38.91
N ILE A 660 -17.28 -22.51 -39.60
CA ILE A 660 -18.26 -22.16 -40.68
C ILE A 660 -17.57 -22.10 -42.05
N ASP A 661 -18.32 -22.19 -43.14
CA ASP A 661 -17.76 -22.06 -44.50
C ASP A 661 -17.32 -20.62 -44.80
N GLY A 662 -16.09 -20.31 -44.44
CA GLY A 662 -15.52 -18.96 -44.56
C GLY A 662 -15.44 -18.47 -46.01
N LYS A 663 -15.34 -19.35 -47.04
CA LYS A 663 -15.32 -18.93 -48.42
C LYS A 663 -16.70 -18.34 -48.84
N GLN A 664 -17.77 -18.99 -48.47
CA GLN A 664 -19.12 -18.51 -48.75
C GLN A 664 -19.34 -17.10 -48.24
N TYR A 665 -19.00 -16.87 -46.95
CA TYR A 665 -19.18 -15.56 -46.30
C TYR A 665 -18.18 -14.50 -46.80
N ALA A 666 -16.94 -14.84 -47.07
CA ALA A 666 -15.96 -13.90 -47.61
C ALA A 666 -16.27 -13.41 -49.04
N GLU A 667 -16.99 -14.19 -49.86
CA GLU A 667 -17.41 -13.77 -51.18
C GLU A 667 -18.56 -12.77 -51.15
N THR A 668 -19.49 -12.89 -50.18
CA THR A 668 -20.69 -12.07 -50.05
C THR A 668 -20.56 -10.98 -49.00
N ILE A 669 -19.39 -10.79 -48.41
CA ILE A 669 -19.15 -9.91 -47.28
C ILE A 669 -19.55 -8.45 -47.55
N HIS A 670 -20.38 -7.91 -46.71
CA HIS A 670 -20.77 -6.50 -46.66
C HIS A 670 -20.91 -6.06 -45.20
N ARG A 671 -21.04 -4.75 -44.93
CA ARG A 671 -21.14 -4.24 -43.56
C ARG A 671 -22.33 -4.76 -42.75
N GLY A 672 -23.38 -5.25 -43.42
CA GLY A 672 -24.53 -5.86 -42.76
C GLY A 672 -24.45 -7.37 -42.53
N SER A 673 -23.34 -8.02 -42.90
CA SER A 673 -23.16 -9.48 -42.71
C SER A 673 -22.80 -9.91 -41.28
N GLN A 674 -22.64 -8.96 -40.34
CA GLN A 674 -22.21 -9.25 -38.99
C GLN A 674 -23.20 -10.18 -38.25
N GLU A 675 -24.47 -9.88 -38.27
CA GLU A 675 -25.49 -10.69 -37.55
C GLU A 675 -25.58 -12.10 -38.14
N GLU A 676 -25.64 -12.23 -39.50
CA GLU A 676 -25.69 -13.53 -40.17
C GLU A 676 -24.51 -14.43 -39.84
N ILE A 677 -23.28 -13.88 -39.80
CA ILE A 677 -22.06 -14.61 -39.43
C ILE A 677 -22.07 -14.96 -37.96
N THR A 678 -22.48 -14.04 -37.09
CA THR A 678 -22.59 -14.27 -35.64
C THR A 678 -23.55 -15.41 -35.34
N ASP A 679 -24.74 -15.40 -35.94
CA ASP A 679 -25.74 -16.46 -35.79
C ASP A 679 -25.20 -17.82 -36.27
N ALA A 680 -24.53 -17.85 -37.43
CA ALA A 680 -23.95 -19.07 -37.96
C ALA A 680 -22.87 -19.68 -37.03
N ILE A 681 -22.04 -18.85 -36.42
CA ILE A 681 -21.02 -19.31 -35.44
C ILE A 681 -21.68 -19.77 -34.14
N THR A 682 -22.71 -19.03 -33.68
CA THR A 682 -23.48 -19.39 -32.49
C THR A 682 -24.20 -20.73 -32.68
N ASP A 683 -24.71 -21.01 -33.90
CA ASP A 683 -25.30 -22.31 -34.26
C ASP A 683 -24.25 -23.45 -34.18
N VAL A 684 -23.01 -23.20 -34.54
CA VAL A 684 -21.91 -24.18 -34.36
C VAL A 684 -21.70 -24.48 -32.90
N TYR A 685 -21.62 -23.45 -32.06
CA TYR A 685 -21.50 -23.59 -30.60
C TYR A 685 -22.65 -24.43 -30.03
N HIS A 686 -23.90 -24.13 -30.35
CA HIS A 686 -25.05 -24.90 -29.89
C HIS A 686 -25.03 -26.37 -30.33
N LYS A 687 -24.59 -26.65 -31.54
CA LYS A 687 -24.47 -28.03 -32.01
C LYS A 687 -23.40 -28.83 -31.24
N GLN A 688 -22.28 -28.21 -30.94
CA GLN A 688 -21.19 -28.85 -30.21
C GLN A 688 -21.51 -29.09 -28.74
N THR A 689 -22.29 -28.21 -28.14
CA THR A 689 -22.65 -28.25 -26.71
C THR A 689 -24.00 -28.94 -26.44
N ALA A 690 -24.71 -29.38 -27.48
CA ALA A 690 -26.07 -29.94 -27.37
C ALA A 690 -26.21 -31.17 -26.46
N GLU A 691 -25.14 -31.94 -26.26
CA GLU A 691 -25.14 -33.13 -25.40
C GLU A 691 -24.84 -32.84 -23.93
N LEU A 692 -24.38 -31.61 -23.59
CA LEU A 692 -24.02 -31.23 -22.23
C LEU A 692 -25.26 -30.79 -21.42
N PRO A 693 -25.37 -31.19 -20.15
CA PRO A 693 -26.38 -30.65 -19.24
C PRO A 693 -26.22 -29.14 -19.07
N GLN A 694 -27.33 -28.40 -19.09
CA GLN A 694 -27.32 -26.94 -19.05
C GLN A 694 -26.48 -26.35 -17.89
N GLU A 695 -26.65 -26.88 -16.68
CA GLU A 695 -25.88 -26.41 -15.52
C GLU A 695 -24.37 -26.65 -15.65
N GLU A 696 -23.98 -27.75 -16.27
CA GLU A 696 -22.57 -28.09 -16.48
C GLU A 696 -21.95 -27.19 -17.55
N LEU A 697 -22.70 -26.94 -18.63
CA LEU A 697 -22.31 -26.02 -19.68
C LEU A 697 -22.09 -24.61 -19.12
N GLN A 698 -23.03 -24.09 -18.33
CA GLN A 698 -22.92 -22.75 -17.75
C GLN A 698 -21.66 -22.64 -16.84
N ARG A 699 -21.41 -23.64 -16.00
CA ARG A 699 -20.21 -23.67 -15.14
C ARG A 699 -18.93 -23.75 -15.95
N MET A 700 -18.91 -24.57 -17.00
CA MET A 700 -17.75 -24.73 -17.87
C MET A 700 -17.42 -23.44 -18.64
N VAL A 701 -18.42 -22.80 -19.24
CA VAL A 701 -18.24 -21.53 -19.96
C VAL A 701 -17.72 -20.46 -19.03
N LYS A 702 -18.32 -20.34 -17.84
CA LYS A 702 -17.87 -19.40 -16.80
C LYS A 702 -16.41 -19.66 -16.41
N PHE A 703 -16.04 -20.91 -16.15
CA PHE A 703 -14.67 -21.29 -15.78
C PHE A 703 -13.66 -20.97 -16.89
N ILE A 704 -13.99 -21.32 -18.15
CA ILE A 704 -13.10 -21.06 -19.31
C ILE A 704 -12.87 -19.55 -19.46
N PHE A 705 -13.96 -18.75 -19.42
CA PHE A 705 -13.84 -17.30 -19.56
C PHE A 705 -12.98 -16.69 -18.44
N LEU A 706 -13.27 -17.00 -17.18
CA LEU A 706 -12.51 -16.49 -16.05
C LEU A 706 -11.04 -16.91 -16.10
N GLN A 707 -10.75 -18.14 -16.49
CA GLN A 707 -9.39 -18.65 -16.59
C GLN A 707 -8.58 -17.92 -17.70
N ILE A 708 -9.21 -17.66 -18.85
CA ILE A 708 -8.57 -16.90 -19.92
C ILE A 708 -8.37 -15.44 -19.50
N LEU A 709 -9.41 -14.81 -18.92
CA LEU A 709 -9.36 -13.44 -18.42
C LEU A 709 -8.21 -13.25 -17.40
N ASP A 710 -8.13 -14.13 -16.39
CA ASP A 710 -7.13 -14.06 -15.34
C ASP A 710 -5.71 -14.25 -15.90
N ARG A 711 -5.53 -15.21 -16.81
CA ARG A 711 -4.23 -15.45 -17.46
C ARG A 711 -3.75 -14.25 -18.28
N GLU A 712 -4.61 -13.70 -19.13
CA GLU A 712 -4.27 -12.55 -19.98
C GLU A 712 -4.05 -11.30 -19.14
N TRP A 713 -4.82 -11.10 -18.06
CA TRP A 713 -4.63 -9.99 -17.13
C TRP A 713 -3.31 -10.08 -16.38
N ILE A 714 -2.92 -11.26 -15.86
CA ILE A 714 -1.64 -11.49 -15.21
C ILE A 714 -0.49 -11.16 -16.18
N HIS A 715 -0.57 -11.66 -17.42
CA HIS A 715 0.42 -11.34 -18.43
C HIS A 715 0.48 -9.84 -18.75
N HIS A 716 -0.67 -9.17 -18.80
CA HIS A 716 -0.73 -7.73 -19.05
C HIS A 716 -0.08 -6.93 -17.92
N VAL A 717 -0.34 -7.26 -16.66
CA VAL A 717 0.30 -6.62 -15.51
C VAL A 717 1.82 -6.71 -15.58
N ASP A 718 2.34 -7.89 -15.93
CA ASP A 718 3.77 -8.11 -16.11
C ASP A 718 4.34 -7.26 -17.26
N VAL A 719 3.68 -7.26 -18.41
CA VAL A 719 4.05 -6.41 -19.56
C VAL A 719 4.04 -4.93 -19.21
N MET A 720 3.07 -4.46 -18.40
CA MET A 720 2.99 -3.06 -17.96
C MET A 720 4.13 -2.69 -17.00
N GLU A 721 4.57 -3.59 -16.13
CA GLU A 721 5.72 -3.33 -15.25
C GLU A 721 7.01 -3.20 -16.08
N HIS A 722 7.21 -4.07 -17.09
CA HIS A 722 8.33 -3.93 -18.03
C HIS A 722 8.25 -2.65 -18.87
N LEU A 723 7.05 -2.24 -19.27
CA LEU A 723 6.81 -0.99 -19.99
C LEU A 723 7.22 0.21 -19.16
N LYS A 724 6.88 0.25 -17.86
CA LYS A 724 7.26 1.31 -16.92
C LYS A 724 8.77 1.55 -16.87
N THR A 725 9.55 0.46 -16.92
CA THR A 725 11.01 0.54 -16.97
C THR A 725 11.50 1.05 -18.33
N SER A 726 10.91 0.56 -19.44
CA SER A 726 11.34 0.92 -20.79
C SER A 726 11.05 2.36 -21.19
N VAL A 727 9.91 2.94 -20.77
CA VAL A 727 9.55 4.34 -21.11
C VAL A 727 10.45 5.36 -20.43
N ARG A 728 11.05 5.06 -19.27
CA ARG A 728 12.03 5.92 -18.60
C ARG A 728 13.27 6.15 -19.46
N LEU A 729 13.67 5.16 -20.26
CA LEU A 729 14.81 5.27 -21.18
C LEU A 729 14.49 6.13 -22.42
N ARG A 730 13.21 6.32 -22.76
CA ARG A 730 12.78 7.14 -23.91
C ARG A 730 12.68 8.63 -23.59
N SER A 731 12.95 9.06 -22.36
CA SER A 731 12.90 10.48 -21.94
C SER A 731 13.83 11.40 -22.76
N TYR A 732 14.80 10.85 -23.47
CA TYR A 732 15.66 11.56 -24.43
C TYR A 732 14.92 12.09 -25.68
N ALA A 733 13.65 11.69 -25.91
CA ALA A 733 12.86 12.08 -27.10
C ALA A 733 11.84 13.20 -26.87
N ASN A 734 11.96 14.01 -25.80
CA ASN A 734 11.03 15.10 -25.44
C ASN A 734 9.57 14.70 -25.14
N VAL A 735 9.28 13.42 -24.92
CA VAL A 735 7.96 12.92 -24.47
C VAL A 735 8.05 12.61 -22.99
N LYS A 736 7.06 13.05 -22.20
CA LYS A 736 7.01 12.68 -20.79
C LYS A 736 6.81 11.18 -20.67
N PRO A 737 7.60 10.47 -19.85
CA PRO A 737 7.50 9.00 -19.71
C PRO A 737 6.09 8.52 -19.37
N ILE A 738 5.36 9.25 -18.53
CA ILE A 738 4.00 8.89 -18.14
C ILE A 738 2.99 8.96 -19.30
N ASP A 739 3.15 9.93 -20.22
CA ASP A 739 2.26 10.04 -21.38
C ASP A 739 2.49 8.91 -22.37
N ALA A 740 3.76 8.52 -22.60
CA ALA A 740 4.11 7.35 -23.40
C ALA A 740 3.59 6.04 -22.76
N TYR A 741 3.71 5.92 -21.43
CA TYR A 741 3.18 4.77 -20.68
C TYR A 741 1.66 4.66 -20.82
N ARG A 742 0.94 5.78 -20.73
CA ARG A 742 -0.53 5.82 -20.87
C ARG A 742 -0.99 5.40 -22.27
N GLU A 743 -0.36 5.97 -23.31
CA GLU A 743 -0.72 5.66 -24.71
C GLU A 743 -0.42 4.20 -25.06
N GLU A 744 0.79 3.74 -24.78
CA GLU A 744 1.18 2.35 -25.09
C GLU A 744 0.42 1.34 -24.22
N GLY A 745 0.19 1.66 -22.94
CA GLY A 745 -0.63 0.85 -22.04
C GLY A 745 -2.08 0.72 -22.49
N PHE A 746 -2.68 1.77 -23.02
CA PHE A 746 -4.02 1.73 -23.61
C PHE A 746 -4.08 0.81 -24.84
N ASN A 747 -3.11 0.91 -25.74
CA ASN A 747 -3.04 0.07 -26.93
C ASN A 747 -2.88 -1.41 -26.57
N ARG A 748 -2.04 -1.72 -25.60
CA ARG A 748 -1.82 -3.09 -25.09
C ARG A 748 -3.05 -3.65 -24.41
N PHE A 749 -3.74 -2.84 -23.61
CA PHE A 749 -4.97 -3.23 -22.96
C PHE A 749 -6.05 -3.60 -23.97
N ASN A 750 -6.24 -2.79 -25.01
CA ASN A 750 -7.21 -3.10 -26.08
C ASN A 750 -6.86 -4.40 -26.83
N ALA A 751 -5.58 -4.62 -27.12
CA ALA A 751 -5.12 -5.86 -27.73
C ALA A 751 -5.35 -7.08 -26.81
N MET A 752 -5.13 -6.94 -25.51
CA MET A 752 -5.43 -7.99 -24.53
C MET A 752 -6.95 -8.31 -24.49
N MET A 753 -7.80 -7.30 -24.47
CA MET A 753 -9.26 -7.50 -24.47
C MET A 753 -9.73 -8.26 -25.73
N GLN A 754 -9.20 -7.89 -26.88
CA GLN A 754 -9.47 -8.61 -28.13
C GLN A 754 -9.00 -10.05 -28.04
N ASN A 755 -7.80 -10.29 -27.53
CA ASN A 755 -7.21 -11.63 -27.36
C ASN A 755 -8.06 -12.51 -26.41
N ILE A 756 -8.57 -11.94 -25.30
CA ILE A 756 -9.50 -12.64 -24.38
C ILE A 756 -10.75 -13.10 -25.14
N SER A 757 -11.35 -12.22 -25.93
CA SER A 757 -12.55 -12.51 -26.71
C SER A 757 -12.28 -13.62 -27.74
N GLU A 758 -11.20 -13.50 -28.53
CA GLU A 758 -10.79 -14.49 -29.55
C GLU A 758 -10.49 -15.87 -28.95
N GLN A 759 -9.71 -15.92 -27.87
CA GLN A 759 -9.34 -17.20 -27.23
C GLN A 759 -10.56 -17.86 -26.57
N THR A 760 -11.45 -17.09 -25.98
CA THR A 760 -12.68 -17.61 -25.37
C THR A 760 -13.57 -18.26 -26.44
N VAL A 761 -13.86 -17.54 -27.52
CA VAL A 761 -14.68 -18.08 -28.63
C VAL A 761 -14.03 -19.31 -29.26
N SER A 762 -12.73 -19.23 -29.57
CA SER A 762 -12.00 -20.36 -30.11
C SER A 762 -12.05 -21.60 -29.19
N THR A 763 -11.86 -21.42 -27.89
CA THR A 763 -11.89 -22.53 -26.92
C THR A 763 -13.28 -23.15 -26.82
N LEU A 764 -14.33 -22.32 -26.79
CA LEU A 764 -15.72 -22.78 -26.71
C LEU A 764 -16.14 -23.56 -27.96
N LEU A 765 -15.67 -23.16 -29.14
CA LEU A 765 -15.94 -23.84 -30.42
C LEU A 765 -15.12 -25.12 -30.62
N HIS A 766 -14.16 -25.43 -29.75
CA HIS A 766 -13.35 -26.65 -29.83
C HIS A 766 -13.58 -27.59 -28.65
N ILE A 767 -14.65 -27.41 -27.88
CA ILE A 767 -15.02 -28.31 -26.79
C ILE A 767 -15.32 -29.69 -27.39
N GLN A 768 -14.49 -30.70 -27.07
CA GLN A 768 -14.77 -32.09 -27.41
C GLN A 768 -15.46 -32.75 -26.22
N THR A 769 -16.66 -33.22 -26.41
CA THR A 769 -17.32 -34.13 -25.49
C THR A 769 -16.63 -35.49 -25.56
N ASN A 770 -15.65 -35.75 -24.68
CA ASN A 770 -15.02 -37.07 -24.58
C ASN A 770 -16.01 -38.11 -24.03
N ASN A 771 -16.72 -38.77 -24.91
CA ASN A 771 -17.59 -39.93 -24.60
C ASN A 771 -16.81 -41.25 -24.49
N GLU A 772 -15.49 -41.26 -24.33
CA GLU A 772 -14.67 -42.51 -24.32
C GLU A 772 -14.10 -42.92 -22.96
N SER A 773 -14.67 -42.50 -21.82
CA SER A 773 -14.17 -43.00 -20.52
C SER A 773 -15.27 -43.49 -19.57
N ALA A 774 -16.31 -44.12 -20.11
CA ALA A 774 -17.31 -44.87 -19.35
C ALA A 774 -17.68 -46.19 -20.07
N MET A 775 -16.68 -47.07 -20.27
CA MET A 775 -16.88 -48.53 -20.43
C MET A 775 -15.82 -49.29 -19.65
#